data_82ad18d2b3c61261b3a201cf9e763ad5
#
_entry.id   82ad18d2b3c61261b3a201cf9e763ad5
#
_cell.length_a   1.000
_cell.length_b   1.000
_cell.length_c   1.000
_cell.angle_alpha   90.00
_cell.angle_beta   90.00
_cell.angle_gamma   90.00
#
_symmetry.space_group_name_H-M   'P 1'
#
loop_
_entity.id
_entity.type
_entity.pdbx_description
1 polymer ?
#
loop_
_entity_poly.entity_id
_entity_poly.type
_entity_poly.pdbx_seq_one_letter_code
_entity_poly.pdbx_strand_id
1 'polypeptide(L)'
;MKRKLVEQTEPRKTRKKGKIVTAQNAGRILILNIFQDRKLLARYCMDSRSYEYAALDMAAGKWTSRKFESIFDEKKSVYYYSGYLDESEVVFDRQEDKKLVGTMLKKESWRNDVIRLINSRESEYSSDARERKENRRRDRVKAVMAKVPEIPRGIEDWISRQATGDQAYFFLDKEKAAWSCTACGKRIPEKKLKRSDGGRMRHGDDAVCPGCGRICQAVRRTDRKKILTHFCLIQPMDDEMGVARHFDVGISWDAGGRHVRLSEAMRIMLFKPKCRWYEKLRCDIYYSQTDRSWDFENPHYTEGNFDNRGNSMNRSTSAGYLYDGGIREALKNTSYEQWTRVFEQMAAAGVCAQYNRLMASRDELLPGLIEMLFKGRFYRLLREESEKIYYWNGEYDGTMQLENRIEKAFGIQDRQKINRIRELDGGSLMVKWMRWSEQENSRLSDRVIFWLDENKLEPKEMKVLLRQMSPEKAMNYIERQRQESYRGKRVKDVVSQYEDYISMCERLKKDTADEMIYRPRELRRRHDEAVREIEKREAEITADEYAARFPGVEEVMQEIREKYEYASEQYIITVPRRCVDIVLEGRALHHCAGSSDRYFDRIKQHETYICFLRRAEEPDKPYYTIEVEPGGTIRQHRGYLDEEPEIEEIRPFLREWQQVLKRRMSEEDRKRARISAVKREENIEELKAKNNTRVLQGLMEDFMEAV
;
A
#
# COMPACT_ATOMS: atom_id res chain seq x y z
N MET A 1 17.03 -42.99 -11.93
CA MET A 1 18.35 -43.52 -11.43
C MET A 1 18.21 -45.00 -11.01
N LYS A 2 19.19 -45.88 -11.31
CA LYS A 2 19.16 -47.32 -10.96
C LYS A 2 19.68 -47.52 -9.52
N ARG A 3 18.81 -47.38 -8.50
CA ARG A 3 19.15 -47.48 -7.07
C ARG A 3 19.82 -48.83 -6.69
N LYS A 4 19.33 -49.95 -7.21
CA LYS A 4 19.92 -51.29 -7.00
C LYS A 4 21.41 -51.36 -7.35
N LEU A 5 21.84 -50.69 -8.42
CA LEU A 5 23.25 -50.67 -8.81
C LEU A 5 24.12 -49.97 -7.77
N VAL A 6 23.62 -48.91 -7.15
CA VAL A 6 24.32 -48.20 -6.06
C VAL A 6 24.42 -49.05 -4.79
N GLU A 7 23.35 -49.79 -4.47
CA GLU A 7 23.32 -50.67 -3.30
C GLU A 7 24.28 -51.84 -3.44
N GLN A 8 24.42 -52.39 -4.66
CA GLN A 8 25.35 -53.49 -5.00
C GLN A 8 26.82 -53.04 -5.11
N THR A 9 27.08 -51.76 -5.26
CA THR A 9 28.43 -51.24 -5.38
C THR A 9 29.02 -51.00 -3.99
N GLU A 10 30.09 -51.72 -3.62
CA GLU A 10 30.74 -51.51 -2.32
C GLU A 10 31.24 -50.06 -2.16
N PRO A 11 31.02 -49.42 -1.00
CA PRO A 11 31.49 -48.04 -0.74
C PRO A 11 33.02 -48.05 -0.60
N ARG A 12 33.68 -47.18 -1.33
CA ARG A 12 35.11 -46.95 -1.18
C ARG A 12 35.40 -46.34 0.19
N LYS A 13 36.06 -47.07 1.07
CA LYS A 13 36.37 -46.71 2.48
C LYS A 13 37.48 -45.66 2.56
N THR A 14 37.47 -44.90 3.61
CA THR A 14 38.56 -43.96 3.99
C THR A 14 39.26 -44.40 5.30
N ARG A 15 40.56 -44.06 5.41
CA ARG A 15 41.33 -44.24 6.65
C ARG A 15 41.39 -42.99 7.48
N LYS A 16 40.97 -41.81 6.95
CA LYS A 16 41.02 -40.54 7.62
C LYS A 16 39.92 -40.43 8.68
N LYS A 17 40.18 -39.65 9.74
CA LYS A 17 39.17 -39.25 10.72
C LYS A 17 38.48 -37.94 10.27
N GLY A 18 37.38 -37.63 10.89
CA GLY A 18 36.59 -36.44 10.58
C GLY A 18 35.53 -36.75 9.49
N LYS A 19 34.92 -35.68 8.94
CA LYS A 19 33.89 -35.78 7.89
C LYS A 19 34.57 -35.82 6.51
N ILE A 20 34.59 -36.96 5.91
CA ILE A 20 35.36 -37.25 4.67
C ILE A 20 34.43 -37.74 3.56
N VAL A 21 34.66 -37.28 2.36
CA VAL A 21 33.95 -37.74 1.14
C VAL A 21 34.87 -38.56 0.26
N THR A 22 34.42 -39.74 -0.15
CA THR A 22 35.07 -40.50 -1.20
C THR A 22 34.16 -40.59 -2.44
N ALA A 23 34.71 -40.46 -3.63
CA ALA A 23 33.96 -40.56 -4.87
C ALA A 23 34.25 -41.84 -5.61
N GLN A 24 33.23 -42.44 -6.23
CA GLN A 24 33.33 -43.57 -7.14
C GLN A 24 32.20 -43.53 -8.16
N ASN A 25 32.25 -44.33 -9.19
CA ASN A 25 31.20 -44.40 -10.15
C ASN A 25 30.71 -45.84 -10.35
N ALA A 26 29.42 -45.96 -10.69
CA ALA A 26 28.82 -47.21 -11.16
C ALA A 26 28.18 -46.95 -12.52
N GLY A 27 28.96 -47.20 -13.58
CA GLY A 27 28.58 -46.76 -14.92
C GLY A 27 28.46 -45.24 -14.99
N ARG A 28 27.28 -44.73 -15.32
CA ARG A 28 27.01 -43.29 -15.40
C ARG A 28 26.59 -42.63 -14.06
N ILE A 29 26.50 -43.42 -12.98
CA ILE A 29 26.08 -42.88 -11.68
C ILE A 29 27.34 -42.49 -10.89
N LEU A 30 27.48 -41.22 -10.56
CA LEU A 30 28.42 -40.73 -9.58
C LEU A 30 27.92 -41.08 -8.19
N ILE A 31 28.77 -41.62 -7.34
CA ILE A 31 28.48 -42.01 -5.94
C ILE A 31 29.46 -41.27 -5.03
N LEU A 32 28.94 -40.43 -4.14
CA LEU A 32 29.71 -39.79 -3.08
C LEU A 32 29.37 -40.47 -1.76
N ASN A 33 30.36 -41.16 -1.15
CA ASN A 33 30.18 -41.79 0.15
C ASN A 33 30.66 -40.80 1.21
N ILE A 34 29.80 -40.43 2.13
CA ILE A 34 30.04 -39.46 3.21
C ILE A 34 30.30 -40.24 4.49
N PHE A 35 31.49 -40.06 5.06
CA PHE A 35 31.91 -40.70 6.31
C PHE A 35 32.04 -39.68 7.44
N GLN A 36 31.77 -40.12 8.66
CA GLN A 36 32.15 -39.45 9.89
C GLN A 36 32.99 -40.41 10.70
N ASP A 37 34.24 -40.05 10.97
CA ASP A 37 35.21 -40.89 11.75
C ASP A 37 35.26 -42.35 11.25
N ARG A 38 35.35 -42.50 9.97
CA ARG A 38 35.38 -43.80 9.25
C ARG A 38 34.05 -44.56 9.19
N LYS A 39 33.01 -44.11 9.85
CA LYS A 39 31.64 -44.69 9.71
C LYS A 39 30.91 -44.04 8.55
N LEU A 40 30.36 -44.88 7.66
CA LEU A 40 29.57 -44.43 6.51
C LEU A 40 28.22 -43.88 7.01
N LEU A 41 27.97 -42.58 6.76
CA LEU A 41 26.73 -41.91 7.14
C LEU A 41 25.70 -41.97 6.03
N ALA A 42 26.10 -41.64 4.80
CA ALA A 42 25.20 -41.57 3.67
C ALA A 42 25.94 -41.83 2.35
N ARG A 43 25.19 -42.25 1.34
CA ARG A 43 25.65 -42.35 -0.03
C ARG A 43 24.83 -41.42 -0.91
N TYR A 44 25.40 -40.30 -1.32
CA TYR A 44 24.80 -39.41 -2.29
C TYR A 44 25.11 -39.89 -3.72
N CYS A 45 24.12 -39.87 -4.58
CA CYS A 45 24.25 -40.37 -5.93
C CYS A 45 23.62 -39.40 -6.93
N MET A 46 24.31 -39.22 -8.09
CA MET A 46 23.82 -38.39 -9.19
C MET A 46 24.08 -39.05 -10.53
N ASP A 47 23.08 -39.11 -11.41
CA ASP A 47 23.25 -39.59 -12.78
C ASP A 47 23.93 -38.50 -13.64
N SER A 48 25.05 -38.81 -14.27
CA SER A 48 25.88 -37.85 -15.01
C SER A 48 25.22 -37.27 -16.28
N ARG A 49 24.08 -37.81 -16.72
CA ARG A 49 23.33 -37.33 -17.90
C ARG A 49 22.09 -36.51 -17.54
N SER A 50 21.27 -37.08 -16.66
CA SER A 50 19.98 -36.49 -16.29
C SER A 50 20.07 -35.60 -15.05
N TYR A 51 21.20 -35.63 -14.36
CA TYR A 51 21.46 -35.00 -13.06
C TYR A 51 20.43 -35.40 -11.98
N GLU A 52 19.65 -36.44 -12.23
CA GLU A 52 18.77 -37.01 -11.19
C GLU A 52 19.63 -37.46 -10.01
N TYR A 53 19.28 -37.02 -8.83
CA TYR A 53 20.02 -37.31 -7.61
C TYR A 53 19.15 -37.94 -6.53
N ALA A 54 19.78 -38.69 -5.63
CA ALA A 54 19.18 -39.23 -4.42
C ALA A 54 20.28 -39.59 -3.42
N ALA A 55 19.89 -39.67 -2.15
CA ALA A 55 20.77 -40.09 -1.08
C ALA A 55 20.22 -41.29 -0.33
N LEU A 56 21.07 -42.28 -0.09
CA LEU A 56 20.77 -43.39 0.80
C LEU A 56 21.30 -43.01 2.20
N ASP A 57 20.39 -42.88 3.14
CA ASP A 57 20.72 -42.71 4.56
C ASP A 57 21.07 -44.09 5.13
N MET A 58 22.30 -44.23 5.63
CA MET A 58 22.77 -45.51 6.11
C MET A 58 22.22 -45.89 7.49
N ALA A 59 21.81 -44.92 8.30
CA ALA A 59 21.20 -45.18 9.61
C ALA A 59 19.74 -45.63 9.46
N ALA A 60 19.00 -44.96 8.58
CA ALA A 60 17.60 -45.27 8.33
C ALA A 60 17.38 -46.39 7.27
N GLY A 61 18.38 -46.71 6.49
CA GLY A 61 18.29 -47.65 5.36
C GLY A 61 17.33 -47.20 4.25
N LYS A 62 17.07 -45.88 4.14
CA LYS A 62 16.05 -45.29 3.26
C LYS A 62 16.64 -44.35 2.23
N TRP A 63 16.08 -44.37 1.04
CA TRP A 63 16.38 -43.42 -0.02
C TRP A 63 15.61 -42.09 0.21
N THR A 64 16.32 -40.99 0.12
CA THR A 64 15.78 -39.62 0.25
C THR A 64 16.14 -38.78 -0.98
N SER A 65 15.49 -37.66 -1.18
CA SER A 65 15.82 -36.65 -2.19
C SER A 65 16.61 -35.47 -1.60
N ARG A 66 17.34 -35.70 -0.50
CA ARG A 66 18.17 -34.66 0.12
C ARG A 66 19.31 -34.26 -0.82
N LYS A 67 19.59 -32.95 -0.88
CA LYS A 67 20.72 -32.39 -1.60
C LYS A 67 22.04 -32.71 -0.89
N PHE A 68 23.14 -32.72 -1.63
CA PHE A 68 24.47 -33.03 -1.10
C PHE A 68 24.80 -32.11 0.10
N GLU A 69 24.58 -30.80 -0.03
CA GLU A 69 24.82 -29.81 1.01
C GLU A 69 24.12 -30.17 2.31
N SER A 70 22.83 -30.50 2.25
CA SER A 70 22.01 -30.84 3.44
C SER A 70 22.39 -32.21 4.06
N ILE A 71 23.08 -33.06 3.35
CA ILE A 71 23.59 -34.32 3.89
C ILE A 71 24.96 -34.12 4.51
N PHE A 72 25.79 -33.30 3.87
CA PHE A 72 27.12 -33.01 4.35
C PHE A 72 27.12 -32.11 5.60
N ASP A 73 26.32 -31.04 5.61
CA ASP A 73 26.16 -30.14 6.75
C ASP A 73 24.69 -29.78 6.97
N GLU A 74 24.07 -30.36 7.98
CA GLU A 74 22.67 -30.12 8.33
C GLU A 74 22.38 -28.67 8.75
N LYS A 75 23.37 -27.97 9.33
CA LYS A 75 23.19 -26.58 9.77
C LYS A 75 23.06 -25.60 8.60
N LYS A 76 23.73 -25.88 7.48
CA LYS A 76 23.66 -25.02 6.28
C LYS A 76 22.33 -25.13 5.52
N SER A 77 21.61 -26.24 5.68
CA SER A 77 20.30 -26.44 5.03
C SER A 77 19.15 -25.66 5.70
N VAL A 78 19.34 -25.18 6.92
CA VAL A 78 18.27 -24.57 7.75
C VAL A 78 18.19 -23.04 7.58
N TYR A 79 19.25 -22.39 7.10
CA TYR A 79 19.27 -20.93 6.94
C TYR A 79 19.41 -20.52 5.49
N TYR A 80 18.40 -19.86 4.96
CA TYR A 80 18.35 -19.28 3.60
C TYR A 80 19.48 -18.27 3.30
N TYR A 81 20.26 -17.86 4.31
CA TYR A 81 21.34 -16.87 4.24
C TYR A 81 22.71 -17.40 4.68
N SER A 82 22.83 -18.65 5.07
CA SER A 82 24.16 -19.26 5.29
C SER A 82 24.76 -19.61 3.93
N GLY A 83 25.96 -19.09 3.65
CA GLY A 83 26.66 -19.30 2.40
C GLY A 83 26.70 -20.77 1.99
N TYR A 84 26.63 -21.02 0.70
CA TYR A 84 26.72 -22.38 0.14
C TYR A 84 28.02 -23.05 0.59
N LEU A 85 27.98 -24.40 0.80
CA LEU A 85 29.17 -25.20 0.93
C LEU A 85 30.08 -24.98 -0.27
N ASP A 86 31.36 -24.81 -0.03
CA ASP A 86 32.37 -24.75 -1.09
C ASP A 86 33.42 -25.85 -0.92
N GLU A 87 34.34 -25.90 -1.86
CA GLU A 87 35.39 -26.96 -1.90
C GLU A 87 36.38 -26.87 -0.72
N SER A 88 36.47 -25.73 -0.03
CA SER A 88 37.31 -25.53 1.14
C SER A 88 36.73 -26.19 2.40
N GLU A 89 35.41 -26.32 2.44
CA GLU A 89 34.67 -26.87 3.58
C GLU A 89 34.48 -28.41 3.48
N VAL A 90 34.63 -28.97 2.28
CA VAL A 90 34.43 -30.40 2.02
C VAL A 90 35.76 -31.12 1.84
N VAL A 91 36.10 -31.98 2.79
CA VAL A 91 37.33 -32.78 2.73
C VAL A 91 37.13 -34.04 1.92
N PHE A 92 37.67 -34.05 0.71
CA PHE A 92 37.76 -35.27 -0.10
C PHE A 92 38.92 -36.15 0.35
N ASP A 93 38.77 -37.47 0.28
CA ASP A 93 39.80 -38.41 0.69
C ASP A 93 41.05 -38.28 -0.19
N ARG A 94 40.91 -38.13 -1.52
CA ARG A 94 41.98 -37.98 -2.50
C ARG A 94 41.65 -36.93 -3.55
N GLN A 95 42.69 -36.45 -4.27
CA GLN A 95 42.51 -35.51 -5.38
C GLN A 95 41.79 -36.19 -6.58
N GLU A 96 41.99 -37.48 -6.75
CA GLU A 96 41.29 -38.28 -7.78
C GLU A 96 39.77 -38.26 -7.58
N ASP A 97 39.30 -38.13 -6.34
CA ASP A 97 37.87 -38.02 -6.04
C ASP A 97 37.29 -36.74 -6.63
N LYS A 98 37.97 -35.61 -6.45
CA LYS A 98 37.56 -34.33 -7.05
C LYS A 98 37.59 -34.39 -8.58
N LYS A 99 38.64 -35.00 -9.15
CA LYS A 99 38.76 -35.17 -10.61
C LYS A 99 37.61 -36.02 -11.15
N LEU A 100 37.25 -37.10 -10.47
CA LEU A 100 36.14 -37.97 -10.87
C LEU A 100 34.81 -37.19 -10.88
N VAL A 101 34.51 -36.39 -9.84
CA VAL A 101 33.31 -35.53 -9.79
C VAL A 101 33.31 -34.56 -10.95
N GLY A 102 34.42 -33.84 -11.18
CA GLY A 102 34.53 -32.89 -12.28
C GLY A 102 34.32 -33.51 -13.66
N THR A 103 34.86 -34.72 -13.87
CA THR A 103 34.73 -35.47 -15.14
C THR A 103 33.30 -35.94 -15.33
N MET A 104 32.71 -36.57 -14.32
CA MET A 104 31.36 -37.12 -14.39
C MET A 104 30.27 -36.04 -14.59
N LEU A 105 30.43 -34.88 -13.95
CA LEU A 105 29.46 -33.79 -14.01
C LEU A 105 29.81 -32.72 -15.06
N LYS A 106 30.81 -32.96 -15.91
CA LYS A 106 31.25 -32.09 -17.01
C LYS A 106 31.64 -30.69 -16.48
N LYS A 107 32.80 -30.64 -15.81
CA LYS A 107 33.36 -29.40 -15.27
C LYS A 107 33.57 -28.38 -16.40
N GLU A 108 33.01 -27.19 -16.19
CA GLU A 108 33.15 -26.03 -17.10
C GLU A 108 34.38 -25.21 -16.70
N SER A 109 35.06 -24.60 -17.70
CA SER A 109 36.34 -23.88 -17.48
C SER A 109 36.30 -22.75 -16.47
N TRP A 110 35.15 -22.15 -16.27
CA TRP A 110 34.93 -21.04 -15.34
C TRP A 110 34.43 -21.45 -13.94
N ARG A 111 34.13 -22.73 -13.73
CA ARG A 111 33.72 -23.32 -12.44
C ARG A 111 34.78 -24.27 -11.91
N ASN A 112 35.71 -23.74 -11.10
CA ASN A 112 36.79 -24.59 -10.55
C ASN A 112 36.35 -25.43 -9.33
N ASP A 113 35.27 -25.04 -8.64
CA ASP A 113 34.80 -25.72 -7.42
C ASP A 113 33.82 -26.85 -7.76
N VAL A 114 34.20 -28.07 -7.38
CA VAL A 114 33.35 -29.27 -7.65
C VAL A 114 32.10 -29.32 -6.78
N ILE A 115 32.07 -28.67 -5.63
CA ILE A 115 30.87 -28.60 -4.77
C ILE A 115 29.84 -27.67 -5.40
N ARG A 116 30.28 -26.51 -5.87
CA ARG A 116 29.42 -25.61 -6.65
C ARG A 116 28.89 -26.24 -7.91
N LEU A 117 29.69 -27.14 -8.55
CA LEU A 117 29.24 -27.90 -9.69
C LEU A 117 28.12 -28.89 -9.32
N ILE A 118 28.25 -29.63 -8.21
CA ILE A 118 27.19 -30.49 -7.69
C ILE A 118 25.91 -29.70 -7.45
N ASN A 119 26.00 -28.59 -6.70
CA ASN A 119 24.87 -27.73 -6.40
C ASN A 119 24.20 -27.15 -7.65
N SER A 120 25.00 -26.81 -8.68
CA SER A 120 24.47 -26.37 -9.97
C SER A 120 23.68 -27.45 -10.69
N ARG A 121 24.18 -28.66 -10.75
CA ARG A 121 23.50 -29.80 -11.41
C ARG A 121 22.24 -30.24 -10.64
N GLU A 122 22.25 -30.19 -9.31
CA GLU A 122 21.05 -30.34 -8.49
C GLU A 122 19.99 -29.29 -8.80
N SER A 123 20.41 -28.04 -8.93
CA SER A 123 19.51 -26.92 -9.26
C SER A 123 18.94 -27.04 -10.67
N GLU A 124 19.76 -27.42 -11.63
CA GLU A 124 19.36 -27.71 -13.01
C GLU A 124 18.28 -28.80 -13.05
N TYR A 125 18.54 -29.96 -12.41
CA TYR A 125 17.57 -31.07 -12.33
C TYR A 125 16.25 -30.63 -11.65
N SER A 126 16.36 -29.84 -10.55
CA SER A 126 15.21 -29.38 -9.81
C SER A 126 14.38 -28.37 -10.63
N SER A 127 15.03 -27.49 -11.39
CA SER A 127 14.40 -26.56 -12.32
C SER A 127 13.66 -27.28 -13.43
N ASP A 128 14.33 -28.21 -14.09
CA ASP A 128 13.73 -29.05 -15.16
C ASP A 128 12.53 -29.88 -14.65
N ALA A 129 12.63 -30.39 -13.43
CA ALA A 129 11.54 -31.16 -12.83
C ALA A 129 10.33 -30.24 -12.52
N ARG A 130 10.60 -29.01 -12.07
CA ARG A 130 9.57 -27.98 -11.83
C ARG A 130 8.92 -27.58 -13.16
N GLU A 131 9.70 -27.26 -14.16
CA GLU A 131 9.22 -26.88 -15.48
C GLU A 131 8.35 -27.99 -16.13
N ARG A 132 8.80 -29.26 -16.09
CA ARG A 132 7.99 -30.39 -16.57
C ARG A 132 6.68 -30.56 -15.79
N LYS A 133 6.67 -30.29 -14.48
CA LYS A 133 5.45 -30.31 -13.67
C LYS A 133 4.50 -29.17 -14.07
N GLU A 134 5.05 -27.99 -14.30
CA GLU A 134 4.31 -26.82 -14.72
C GLU A 134 3.74 -26.93 -16.12
N ASN A 135 4.54 -27.43 -17.09
CA ASN A 135 4.07 -27.68 -18.44
C ASN A 135 2.93 -28.72 -18.46
N ARG A 136 3.04 -29.82 -17.69
CA ARG A 136 1.94 -30.78 -17.53
C ARG A 136 0.68 -30.15 -16.91
N ARG A 137 0.86 -29.16 -15.99
CA ARG A 137 -0.26 -28.41 -15.42
C ARG A 137 -0.88 -27.49 -16.46
N ARG A 138 -0.06 -26.77 -17.23
CA ARG A 138 -0.53 -25.91 -18.35
C ARG A 138 -1.29 -26.70 -19.41
N ASP A 139 -0.81 -27.86 -19.81
CA ASP A 139 -1.50 -28.71 -20.77
C ASP A 139 -2.87 -29.18 -20.29
N ARG A 140 -2.99 -29.51 -19.00
CA ARG A 140 -4.29 -29.84 -18.40
C ARG A 140 -5.24 -28.67 -18.42
N VAL A 141 -4.78 -27.46 -18.05
CA VAL A 141 -5.59 -26.23 -18.11
C VAL A 141 -6.05 -25.95 -19.54
N LYS A 142 -5.15 -26.05 -20.52
CA LYS A 142 -5.50 -25.90 -21.94
C LYS A 142 -6.60 -26.86 -22.38
N ALA A 143 -6.49 -28.13 -21.99
CA ALA A 143 -7.50 -29.14 -22.31
C ALA A 143 -8.88 -28.84 -21.69
N VAL A 144 -8.92 -28.28 -20.50
CA VAL A 144 -10.18 -27.86 -19.88
C VAL A 144 -10.70 -26.57 -20.52
N MET A 145 -9.82 -25.59 -20.79
CA MET A 145 -10.22 -24.33 -21.42
C MET A 145 -10.74 -24.51 -22.84
N ALA A 146 -10.32 -25.56 -23.55
CA ALA A 146 -10.86 -25.90 -24.87
C ALA A 146 -12.35 -26.32 -24.83
N LYS A 147 -12.89 -26.67 -23.67
CA LYS A 147 -14.31 -27.02 -23.47
C LYS A 147 -15.19 -25.80 -23.17
N VAL A 148 -14.62 -24.62 -22.97
CA VAL A 148 -15.40 -23.40 -22.69
C VAL A 148 -16.25 -23.07 -23.89
N PRO A 149 -17.58 -22.92 -23.73
CA PRO A 149 -18.48 -22.64 -24.85
C PRO A 149 -18.19 -21.30 -25.54
N GLU A 150 -18.57 -21.20 -26.78
CA GLU A 150 -18.49 -19.92 -27.50
C GLU A 150 -19.37 -18.83 -26.84
N ILE A 151 -19.04 -17.58 -27.11
CA ILE A 151 -19.83 -16.43 -26.68
C ILE A 151 -21.14 -16.44 -27.47
N PRO A 152 -22.31 -16.26 -26.81
CA PRO A 152 -23.60 -16.22 -27.49
C PRO A 152 -23.67 -15.14 -28.56
N ARG A 153 -24.30 -15.46 -29.69
CA ARG A 153 -24.53 -14.49 -30.75
C ARG A 153 -25.40 -13.31 -30.22
N GLY A 154 -25.05 -12.10 -30.57
CA GLY A 154 -25.79 -10.90 -30.17
C GLY A 154 -25.42 -10.36 -28.78
N ILE A 155 -24.41 -10.93 -28.09
CA ILE A 155 -23.95 -10.46 -26.76
C ILE A 155 -23.48 -9.00 -26.80
N GLU A 156 -22.84 -8.57 -27.90
CA GLU A 156 -22.39 -7.18 -28.07
C GLU A 156 -23.55 -6.19 -28.11
N ASP A 157 -24.64 -6.54 -28.78
CA ASP A 157 -25.85 -5.73 -28.80
C ASP A 157 -26.58 -5.75 -27.47
N TRP A 158 -26.60 -6.90 -26.80
CA TRP A 158 -27.17 -7.01 -25.46
C TRP A 158 -26.45 -6.11 -24.48
N ILE A 159 -25.12 -6.23 -24.32
CA ILE A 159 -24.35 -5.42 -23.37
C ILE A 159 -24.39 -3.93 -23.70
N SER A 160 -24.40 -3.60 -24.98
CA SER A 160 -24.58 -2.22 -25.38
C SER A 160 -25.92 -1.62 -24.91
N ARG A 161 -27.00 -2.35 -25.05
CA ARG A 161 -28.32 -1.91 -24.55
C ARG A 161 -28.33 -1.78 -23.04
N GLN A 162 -27.75 -2.74 -22.31
CA GLN A 162 -27.70 -2.67 -20.88
C GLN A 162 -26.89 -1.44 -20.37
N ALA A 163 -25.72 -1.19 -20.97
CA ALA A 163 -24.80 -0.16 -20.50
C ALA A 163 -25.16 1.26 -20.97
N THR A 164 -25.84 1.40 -22.12
CA THR A 164 -26.05 2.71 -22.77
C THR A 164 -27.49 3.05 -22.98
N GLY A 165 -28.40 2.10 -22.79
CA GLY A 165 -29.83 2.31 -23.14
C GLY A 165 -29.98 2.75 -24.58
N ASP A 166 -30.76 3.83 -24.79
CA ASP A 166 -30.99 4.42 -26.08
C ASP A 166 -30.06 5.55 -26.48
N GLN A 167 -28.88 5.67 -25.80
CA GLN A 167 -27.92 6.74 -26.11
C GLN A 167 -27.48 6.68 -27.58
N ALA A 168 -27.59 7.81 -28.26
CA ALA A 168 -27.16 8.00 -29.63
C ALA A 168 -26.54 9.39 -29.82
N TYR A 169 -25.70 9.50 -30.82
CA TYR A 169 -24.93 10.73 -31.05
C TYR A 169 -25.02 11.16 -32.51
N PHE A 170 -24.88 12.45 -32.73
CA PHE A 170 -24.59 13.03 -34.04
C PHE A 170 -23.13 13.42 -34.11
N PHE A 171 -22.36 12.82 -35.01
CA PHE A 171 -21.00 13.23 -35.30
C PHE A 171 -20.94 14.13 -36.54
N LEU A 172 -20.32 15.30 -36.43
CA LEU A 172 -20.11 16.22 -37.53
C LEU A 172 -18.96 15.77 -38.43
N ASP A 173 -19.26 15.44 -39.68
CA ASP A 173 -18.27 15.30 -40.73
C ASP A 173 -18.08 16.65 -41.43
N LYS A 174 -16.99 17.34 -41.09
CA LYS A 174 -16.71 18.69 -41.62
C LYS A 174 -16.42 18.67 -43.11
N GLU A 175 -15.82 17.63 -43.68
CA GLU A 175 -15.47 17.50 -45.07
C GLU A 175 -16.75 17.36 -45.93
N LYS A 176 -17.75 16.69 -45.37
CA LYS A 176 -19.04 16.46 -46.06
C LYS A 176 -20.13 17.42 -45.61
N ALA A 177 -19.83 18.36 -44.70
CA ALA A 177 -20.78 19.29 -44.08
C ALA A 177 -22.10 18.59 -43.64
N ALA A 178 -21.97 17.42 -42.99
CA ALA A 178 -23.11 16.60 -42.61
C ALA A 178 -22.93 15.98 -41.22
N TRP A 179 -24.03 15.82 -40.50
CA TRP A 179 -24.14 15.07 -39.27
C TRP A 179 -24.46 13.60 -39.54
N SER A 180 -23.73 12.67 -38.95
CA SER A 180 -24.00 11.24 -39.01
C SER A 180 -24.65 10.77 -37.72
N CYS A 181 -25.83 10.15 -37.80
CA CYS A 181 -26.50 9.55 -36.65
C CYS A 181 -25.87 8.18 -36.34
N THR A 182 -25.41 7.97 -35.12
CA THR A 182 -24.78 6.69 -34.70
C THR A 182 -25.77 5.55 -34.50
N ALA A 183 -27.06 5.85 -34.39
CA ALA A 183 -28.11 4.84 -34.21
C ALA A 183 -28.61 4.22 -35.54
N CYS A 184 -28.75 5.02 -36.62
CA CYS A 184 -29.28 4.53 -37.88
C CYS A 184 -28.35 4.76 -39.08
N GLY A 185 -27.18 5.36 -38.88
CA GLY A 185 -26.23 5.67 -39.95
C GLY A 185 -26.64 6.80 -40.89
N LYS A 186 -27.84 7.40 -40.70
CA LYS A 186 -28.35 8.46 -41.62
C LYS A 186 -27.45 9.69 -41.54
N ARG A 187 -27.05 10.19 -42.70
CA ARG A 187 -26.32 11.45 -42.85
C ARG A 187 -27.31 12.59 -43.11
N ILE A 188 -27.19 13.65 -42.37
CA ILE A 188 -28.06 14.82 -42.39
C ILE A 188 -27.21 16.04 -42.70
N PRO A 189 -27.46 16.79 -43.77
CA PRO A 189 -26.75 18.01 -44.08
C PRO A 189 -26.73 18.97 -42.87
N GLU A 190 -25.60 19.58 -42.58
CA GLU A 190 -25.42 20.44 -41.41
C GLU A 190 -26.49 21.54 -41.30
N LYS A 191 -26.88 22.11 -42.44
CA LYS A 191 -27.93 23.15 -42.53
C LYS A 191 -29.36 22.66 -42.21
N LYS A 192 -29.61 21.33 -42.31
CA LYS A 192 -30.95 20.74 -42.09
C LYS A 192 -31.19 20.28 -40.68
N LEU A 193 -30.12 20.00 -39.91
CA LEU A 193 -30.24 19.65 -38.51
C LEU A 193 -30.14 20.90 -37.63
N LYS A 194 -31.21 21.18 -36.92
CA LYS A 194 -31.32 22.37 -36.06
C LYS A 194 -31.69 21.97 -34.65
N ARG A 195 -31.35 22.83 -33.70
CA ARG A 195 -31.82 22.77 -32.31
C ARG A 195 -33.34 22.93 -32.23
N SER A 196 -33.91 22.60 -31.09
CA SER A 196 -35.35 22.81 -30.81
C SER A 196 -35.78 24.28 -30.92
N ASP A 197 -34.86 25.22 -30.69
CA ASP A 197 -35.07 26.67 -30.81
C ASP A 197 -34.86 27.19 -32.28
N GLY A 198 -34.62 26.30 -33.25
CA GLY A 198 -34.34 26.65 -34.64
C GLY A 198 -32.88 27.09 -34.91
N GLY A 199 -32.05 27.18 -33.91
CA GLY A 199 -30.63 27.56 -34.03
C GLY A 199 -29.75 26.48 -34.65
N ARG A 200 -28.50 26.85 -34.98
CA ARG A 200 -27.50 25.93 -35.53
C ARG A 200 -27.03 24.98 -34.42
N MET A 201 -26.88 23.68 -34.73
CA MET A 201 -26.36 22.66 -33.82
C MET A 201 -24.94 22.97 -33.34
N ARG A 202 -24.73 22.89 -32.04
CA ARG A 202 -23.43 23.02 -31.38
C ARG A 202 -23.05 21.71 -30.70
N HIS A 203 -21.78 21.59 -30.27
CA HIS A 203 -21.36 20.47 -29.46
C HIS A 203 -22.16 20.43 -28.14
N GLY A 204 -22.68 19.25 -27.79
CA GLY A 204 -23.49 19.04 -26.58
C GLY A 204 -25.00 19.27 -26.76
N ASP A 205 -25.45 19.86 -27.89
CA ASP A 205 -26.87 20.06 -28.15
C ASP A 205 -27.57 18.74 -28.49
N ASP A 206 -28.83 18.62 -28.09
CA ASP A 206 -29.69 17.48 -28.40
C ASP A 206 -30.65 17.81 -29.58
N ALA A 207 -30.84 16.84 -30.45
CA ALA A 207 -31.84 16.93 -31.53
C ALA A 207 -32.43 15.56 -31.88
N VAL A 208 -33.64 15.56 -32.38
CA VAL A 208 -34.30 14.34 -32.85
C VAL A 208 -33.77 13.96 -34.25
N CYS A 209 -33.38 12.72 -34.43
CA CYS A 209 -32.93 12.21 -35.71
C CYS A 209 -34.10 12.05 -36.66
N PRO A 210 -34.11 12.74 -37.85
CA PRO A 210 -35.16 12.60 -38.82
C PRO A 210 -35.17 11.24 -39.55
N GLY A 211 -34.24 10.36 -39.23
CA GLY A 211 -34.17 9.00 -39.78
C GLY A 211 -34.77 7.94 -38.89
N CYS A 212 -34.46 7.98 -37.58
CA CYS A 212 -34.87 6.94 -36.62
C CYS A 212 -35.73 7.46 -35.46
N GLY A 213 -35.97 8.78 -35.37
CA GLY A 213 -36.77 9.38 -34.30
C GLY A 213 -36.08 9.48 -32.93
N ARG A 214 -34.85 9.00 -32.79
CA ARG A 214 -34.10 9.05 -31.50
C ARG A 214 -33.57 10.44 -31.23
N ILE A 215 -33.54 10.80 -29.97
CA ILE A 215 -32.81 11.99 -29.49
C ILE A 215 -31.32 11.64 -29.53
N CYS A 216 -30.52 12.46 -30.20
CA CYS A 216 -29.09 12.29 -30.36
C CYS A 216 -28.35 13.55 -29.91
N GLN A 217 -27.29 13.39 -29.12
CA GLN A 217 -26.43 14.49 -28.72
C GLN A 217 -25.39 14.79 -29.80
N ALA A 218 -25.20 16.04 -30.12
CA ALA A 218 -24.22 16.50 -31.11
C ALA A 218 -22.79 16.45 -30.56
N VAL A 219 -21.88 15.80 -31.28
CA VAL A 219 -20.47 15.63 -30.91
C VAL A 219 -19.59 16.12 -32.06
N ARG A 220 -18.53 16.87 -31.76
CA ARG A 220 -17.54 17.24 -32.79
C ARG A 220 -16.72 16.00 -33.19
N ARG A 221 -16.24 15.95 -34.43
CA ARG A 221 -15.48 14.81 -34.98
C ARG A 221 -14.26 14.40 -34.19
N THR A 222 -13.63 15.36 -33.49
CA THR A 222 -12.43 15.12 -32.63
C THR A 222 -12.76 14.47 -31.29
N ASP A 223 -14.02 14.52 -30.86
CA ASP A 223 -14.44 14.03 -29.55
C ASP A 223 -15.00 12.61 -29.69
N ARG A 224 -14.25 11.62 -29.25
CA ARG A 224 -14.73 10.24 -29.14
C ARG A 224 -15.51 10.07 -27.83
N LYS A 225 -16.74 9.59 -27.94
CA LYS A 225 -17.49 9.14 -26.74
C LYS A 225 -17.12 7.70 -26.46
N LYS A 226 -16.77 7.42 -25.22
CA LYS A 226 -16.37 6.08 -24.78
C LYS A 226 -16.96 5.77 -23.41
N ILE A 227 -17.54 4.58 -23.30
CA ILE A 227 -18.01 4.00 -22.03
C ILE A 227 -17.24 2.72 -21.80
N LEU A 228 -16.81 2.53 -20.56
CA LEU A 228 -16.25 1.27 -20.08
C LEU A 228 -17.27 0.62 -19.15
N THR A 229 -17.54 -0.65 -19.38
CA THR A 229 -18.43 -1.45 -18.53
C THR A 229 -17.93 -2.89 -18.47
N HIS A 230 -18.63 -3.72 -17.73
CA HIS A 230 -18.27 -5.12 -17.53
C HIS A 230 -19.53 -5.99 -17.58
N PHE A 231 -19.36 -7.27 -17.92
CA PHE A 231 -20.42 -8.26 -17.73
C PHE A 231 -19.87 -9.63 -17.38
N CYS A 232 -20.71 -10.43 -16.74
CA CYS A 232 -20.45 -11.83 -16.45
C CYS A 232 -21.37 -12.71 -17.29
N LEU A 233 -20.79 -13.78 -17.86
CA LEU A 233 -21.48 -14.81 -18.63
C LEU A 233 -21.28 -16.16 -17.94
N ILE A 234 -22.38 -16.75 -17.44
CA ILE A 234 -22.33 -18.05 -16.74
C ILE A 234 -22.85 -19.13 -17.69
N GLN A 235 -22.00 -20.10 -18.02
CA GLN A 235 -22.31 -21.14 -19.01
C GLN A 235 -22.02 -22.54 -18.45
N PRO A 236 -22.86 -23.56 -18.76
CA PRO A 236 -22.49 -24.96 -18.54
C PRO A 236 -21.37 -25.35 -19.50
N MET A 237 -20.40 -26.14 -19.04
CA MET A 237 -19.32 -26.68 -19.88
C MET A 237 -19.54 -28.15 -20.23
N ASP A 238 -19.74 -28.97 -19.20
CA ASP A 238 -20.02 -30.40 -19.32
C ASP A 238 -20.75 -30.90 -18.04
N ASP A 239 -20.86 -32.22 -17.89
CA ASP A 239 -21.52 -32.83 -16.73
C ASP A 239 -20.77 -32.62 -15.41
N GLU A 240 -19.50 -32.24 -15.45
CA GLU A 240 -18.66 -32.06 -14.27
C GLU A 240 -18.47 -30.57 -13.88
N MET A 241 -18.65 -29.63 -14.82
CA MET A 241 -18.28 -28.22 -14.64
C MET A 241 -19.20 -27.24 -15.38
N GLY A 242 -19.28 -26.04 -14.82
CA GLY A 242 -19.65 -24.81 -15.51
C GLY A 242 -18.54 -23.78 -15.45
N VAL A 243 -18.74 -22.62 -16.02
CA VAL A 243 -17.81 -21.49 -15.99
C VAL A 243 -18.54 -20.15 -15.91
N ALA A 244 -18.04 -19.27 -15.05
CA ALA A 244 -18.40 -17.85 -15.04
C ALA A 244 -17.27 -17.06 -15.70
N ARG A 245 -17.57 -16.36 -16.78
CA ARG A 245 -16.63 -15.61 -17.61
C ARG A 245 -16.89 -14.13 -17.43
N HIS A 246 -15.86 -13.39 -17.08
CA HIS A 246 -15.93 -11.93 -16.86
C HIS A 246 -15.28 -11.18 -18.02
N PHE A 247 -15.99 -10.20 -18.55
CA PHE A 247 -15.57 -9.43 -19.71
C PHE A 247 -15.46 -7.95 -19.38
N ASP A 248 -14.35 -7.34 -19.81
CA ASP A 248 -14.20 -5.90 -19.94
C ASP A 248 -14.79 -5.47 -21.28
N VAL A 249 -15.60 -4.43 -21.27
CA VAL A 249 -16.30 -3.93 -22.45
C VAL A 249 -15.98 -2.48 -22.68
N GLY A 250 -15.46 -2.16 -23.85
CA GLY A 250 -15.32 -0.79 -24.35
C GLY A 250 -16.36 -0.50 -25.40
N ILE A 251 -17.28 0.41 -25.11
CA ILE A 251 -18.27 0.91 -26.10
C ILE A 251 -17.82 2.28 -26.53
N SER A 252 -17.66 2.49 -27.81
CA SER A 252 -17.27 3.78 -28.36
C SER A 252 -18.13 4.16 -29.57
N TRP A 253 -18.26 5.46 -29.81
CA TRP A 253 -18.98 6.01 -30.94
C TRP A 253 -18.08 6.97 -31.68
N ASP A 254 -18.21 6.90 -33.01
CA ASP A 254 -17.62 7.85 -33.94
C ASP A 254 -18.56 8.07 -35.13
N ALA A 255 -18.10 8.76 -36.16
CA ALA A 255 -18.89 9.03 -37.36
C ALA A 255 -19.29 7.76 -38.14
N GLY A 256 -18.61 6.64 -37.93
CA GLY A 256 -18.89 5.32 -38.51
C GLY A 256 -19.96 4.54 -37.75
N GLY A 257 -20.32 4.98 -36.56
CA GLY A 257 -21.35 4.33 -35.73
C GLY A 257 -20.87 3.94 -34.34
N ARG A 258 -21.47 2.87 -33.81
CA ARG A 258 -21.12 2.28 -32.50
C ARG A 258 -20.15 1.12 -32.69
N HIS A 259 -19.11 1.09 -31.90
CA HIS A 259 -18.11 0.03 -31.86
C HIS A 259 -18.07 -0.58 -30.47
N VAL A 260 -18.14 -1.90 -30.40
CA VAL A 260 -18.07 -2.67 -29.16
C VAL A 260 -16.79 -3.52 -29.20
N ARG A 261 -16.03 -3.44 -28.14
CA ARG A 261 -14.83 -4.29 -27.92
C ARG A 261 -15.02 -5.10 -26.67
N LEU A 262 -15.01 -6.41 -26.80
CA LEU A 262 -15.03 -7.36 -25.69
C LEU A 262 -13.60 -7.87 -25.41
N SER A 263 -13.27 -7.94 -24.15
CA SER A 263 -12.00 -8.54 -23.68
C SER A 263 -12.31 -9.43 -22.49
N GLU A 264 -12.18 -10.75 -22.66
CA GLU A 264 -12.36 -11.66 -21.53
C GLU A 264 -11.18 -11.53 -20.58
N ALA A 265 -11.46 -11.21 -19.31
CA ALA A 265 -10.47 -10.91 -18.29
C ALA A 265 -10.26 -12.05 -17.30
N MET A 266 -11.33 -12.79 -16.94
CA MET A 266 -11.27 -13.82 -15.91
C MET A 266 -12.29 -14.94 -16.18
N ARG A 267 -11.95 -16.15 -15.72
CA ARG A 267 -12.84 -17.31 -15.67
C ARG A 267 -12.86 -17.89 -14.28
N ILE A 268 -14.04 -18.06 -13.70
CA ILE A 268 -14.25 -18.79 -12.45
C ILE A 268 -14.83 -20.16 -12.80
N MET A 269 -14.14 -21.22 -12.36
CA MET A 269 -14.60 -22.59 -12.62
C MET A 269 -15.62 -23.02 -11.57
N LEU A 270 -16.77 -23.51 -12.04
CA LEU A 270 -17.90 -23.94 -11.24
C LEU A 270 -17.94 -25.45 -11.21
N PHE A 271 -17.38 -26.06 -10.15
CA PHE A 271 -17.25 -27.50 -10.04
C PHE A 271 -18.50 -28.15 -9.45
N LYS A 272 -18.99 -29.26 -10.06
CA LYS A 272 -19.99 -30.12 -9.46
C LYS A 272 -19.36 -31.09 -8.45
N PRO A 273 -20.13 -31.63 -7.49
CA PRO A 273 -19.63 -32.67 -6.57
C PRO A 273 -19.02 -33.83 -7.34
N LYS A 274 -17.88 -34.34 -6.86
CA LYS A 274 -17.11 -35.43 -7.47
C LYS A 274 -16.40 -35.07 -8.79
N CYS A 275 -16.32 -33.78 -9.17
CA CYS A 275 -15.54 -33.37 -10.32
C CYS A 275 -14.07 -33.75 -10.13
N ARG A 276 -13.52 -34.54 -11.08
CA ARG A 276 -12.11 -34.97 -11.04
C ARG A 276 -11.08 -33.86 -11.13
N TRP A 277 -11.51 -32.66 -11.56
CA TRP A 277 -10.67 -31.48 -11.74
C TRP A 277 -10.64 -30.57 -10.53
N TYR A 278 -11.55 -30.73 -9.56
CA TYR A 278 -11.74 -29.85 -8.41
C TYR A 278 -10.43 -29.54 -7.66
N GLU A 279 -9.67 -30.57 -7.30
CA GLU A 279 -8.38 -30.37 -6.60
C GLU A 279 -7.24 -29.91 -7.52
N LYS A 280 -7.35 -30.11 -8.83
CA LYS A 280 -6.30 -29.84 -9.80
C LYS A 280 -6.39 -28.45 -10.44
N LEU A 281 -7.58 -27.84 -10.43
CA LEU A 281 -7.89 -26.53 -11.01
C LEU A 281 -8.50 -25.59 -9.98
N ARG A 282 -8.19 -25.79 -8.71
CA ARG A 282 -8.71 -25.02 -7.58
C ARG A 282 -8.09 -23.61 -7.52
N CYS A 283 -8.26 -22.84 -8.60
CA CYS A 283 -7.75 -21.49 -8.72
C CYS A 283 -8.53 -20.72 -9.77
N ASP A 284 -8.58 -19.43 -9.62
CA ASP A 284 -9.09 -18.54 -10.65
C ASP A 284 -8.15 -18.53 -11.85
N ILE A 285 -8.73 -18.42 -13.03
CA ILE A 285 -7.99 -18.48 -14.28
C ILE A 285 -8.09 -17.09 -14.92
N TYR A 286 -6.93 -16.47 -15.10
CA TYR A 286 -6.80 -15.14 -15.67
C TYR A 286 -6.26 -15.18 -17.08
N TYR A 287 -6.66 -14.21 -17.89
CA TYR A 287 -6.08 -14.01 -19.22
C TYR A 287 -4.92 -13.01 -19.12
N SER A 288 -3.71 -13.47 -19.37
CA SER A 288 -2.54 -12.61 -19.51
C SER A 288 -2.58 -11.90 -20.87
N GLN A 289 -2.75 -10.59 -20.87
CA GLN A 289 -2.69 -9.79 -22.09
C GLN A 289 -1.26 -9.71 -22.65
N THR A 290 -0.25 -9.83 -21.81
CA THR A 290 1.16 -9.80 -22.19
C THR A 290 1.54 -11.07 -22.94
N ASP A 291 1.16 -12.22 -22.39
CA ASP A 291 1.55 -13.52 -22.95
C ASP A 291 0.49 -14.10 -23.90
N ARG A 292 -0.65 -13.39 -24.06
CA ARG A 292 -1.81 -13.81 -24.85
C ARG A 292 -2.27 -15.22 -24.53
N SER A 293 -2.19 -15.60 -23.25
CA SER A 293 -2.51 -16.95 -22.77
C SER A 293 -3.37 -16.88 -21.52
N TRP A 294 -4.12 -17.96 -21.28
CA TRP A 294 -4.76 -18.18 -20.01
C TRP A 294 -3.72 -18.72 -19.03
N ASP A 295 -3.47 -17.95 -17.98
CA ASP A 295 -2.63 -18.35 -16.87
C ASP A 295 -3.51 -18.55 -15.62
N PHE A 296 -3.00 -19.35 -14.68
CA PHE A 296 -3.65 -19.53 -13.39
C PHE A 296 -2.61 -19.23 -12.31
N GLU A 297 -2.94 -18.36 -11.40
CA GLU A 297 -2.12 -18.07 -10.23
C GLU A 297 -2.52 -18.96 -9.06
N ASN A 298 -1.52 -19.46 -8.34
CA ASN A 298 -1.77 -20.05 -7.05
C ASN A 298 -2.16 -18.91 -6.10
N PRO A 299 -3.33 -18.92 -5.44
CA PRO A 299 -3.77 -17.83 -4.57
C PRO A 299 -2.78 -17.49 -3.44
N HIS A 300 -1.85 -18.37 -3.13
CA HIS A 300 -0.79 -18.14 -2.15
C HIS A 300 0.41 -17.32 -2.66
N TYR A 301 0.46 -16.97 -3.94
CA TYR A 301 1.57 -16.17 -4.52
C TYR A 301 1.22 -14.72 -4.83
N THR A 302 0.01 -14.28 -4.56
CA THR A 302 -0.45 -12.91 -4.86
C THR A 302 0.00 -11.87 -3.84
N GLU A 303 0.58 -12.23 -2.72
CA GLU A 303 1.00 -11.28 -1.68
C GLU A 303 2.25 -10.43 -2.01
N GLY A 304 3.01 -10.76 -3.05
CA GLY A 304 4.31 -10.13 -3.30
C GLY A 304 4.48 -9.35 -4.61
N ASN A 305 3.56 -9.45 -5.61
CA ASN A 305 3.78 -8.91 -6.96
C ASN A 305 2.60 -8.07 -7.50
N PHE A 306 1.99 -7.28 -6.66
CA PHE A 306 0.83 -6.45 -7.01
C PHE A 306 1.13 -5.28 -7.96
N ASP A 307 2.39 -4.85 -8.13
CA ASP A 307 2.70 -3.57 -8.77
C ASP A 307 2.61 -3.54 -10.30
N ASN A 308 2.70 -4.66 -11.00
CA ASN A 308 2.66 -4.67 -12.47
C ASN A 308 1.45 -5.40 -13.10
N ARG A 309 0.68 -6.17 -12.33
CA ARG A 309 -0.49 -6.92 -12.81
C ARG A 309 -1.83 -6.35 -12.32
N GLY A 310 -1.80 -5.39 -11.40
CA GLY A 310 -2.97 -4.79 -10.76
C GLY A 310 -4.00 -4.16 -11.69
N ASN A 311 -3.63 -3.83 -12.92
CA ASN A 311 -4.57 -3.22 -13.87
C ASN A 311 -5.61 -4.20 -14.45
N SER A 312 -5.29 -5.49 -14.60
CA SER A 312 -6.27 -6.47 -15.08
C SER A 312 -7.15 -7.02 -13.94
N MET A 313 -6.60 -7.24 -12.75
CA MET A 313 -7.37 -7.70 -11.58
C MET A 313 -8.34 -6.62 -11.08
N ASN A 314 -7.94 -5.35 -11.04
CA ASN A 314 -8.84 -4.26 -10.66
C ASN A 314 -10.02 -4.09 -11.64
N ARG A 315 -9.84 -4.42 -12.92
CA ARG A 315 -10.91 -4.37 -13.92
C ARG A 315 -11.90 -5.52 -13.77
N SER A 316 -11.41 -6.72 -13.51
CA SER A 316 -12.27 -7.90 -13.34
C SER A 316 -13.10 -7.89 -12.04
N THR A 317 -12.74 -7.02 -11.07
CA THR A 317 -13.51 -6.82 -9.83
C THR A 317 -14.55 -5.71 -9.92
N SER A 318 -14.63 -5.00 -11.03
CA SER A 318 -15.62 -3.93 -11.23
C SER A 318 -17.04 -4.48 -11.28
N ALA A 319 -18.00 -3.65 -10.84
CA ALA A 319 -19.41 -3.99 -10.95
C ALA A 319 -19.81 -4.14 -12.43
N GLY A 320 -20.56 -5.17 -12.74
CA GLY A 320 -20.96 -5.50 -14.12
C GLY A 320 -22.39 -6.04 -14.23
N TYR A 321 -22.83 -6.24 -15.46
CA TYR A 321 -24.12 -6.85 -15.76
C TYR A 321 -23.97 -8.37 -15.83
N LEU A 322 -25.05 -9.10 -15.54
CA LEU A 322 -25.10 -10.55 -15.69
C LEU A 322 -25.95 -10.92 -16.91
N TYR A 323 -25.41 -11.76 -17.79
CA TYR A 323 -26.18 -12.30 -18.91
C TYR A 323 -27.09 -13.42 -18.39
N ASP A 324 -28.38 -13.40 -18.77
CA ASP A 324 -29.41 -14.28 -18.24
C ASP A 324 -29.38 -15.72 -18.76
N GLY A 325 -28.72 -15.95 -19.90
CA GLY A 325 -28.68 -17.27 -20.53
C GLY A 325 -27.71 -18.25 -19.87
N GLY A 326 -28.19 -19.43 -19.48
CA GLY A 326 -27.35 -20.57 -19.03
C GLY A 326 -27.07 -20.64 -17.51
N ILE A 327 -27.57 -19.69 -16.72
CA ILE A 327 -27.30 -19.61 -15.28
C ILE A 327 -27.71 -20.89 -14.54
N ARG A 328 -28.96 -21.32 -14.74
CA ARG A 328 -29.54 -22.46 -14.03
C ARG A 328 -28.79 -23.77 -14.30
N GLU A 329 -28.52 -24.04 -15.55
CA GLU A 329 -27.83 -25.25 -16.00
C GLU A 329 -26.38 -25.28 -15.51
N ALA A 330 -25.73 -24.12 -15.51
CA ALA A 330 -24.33 -24.00 -15.10
C ALA A 330 -24.16 -24.15 -13.57
N LEU A 331 -25.08 -23.58 -12.79
CA LEU A 331 -25.01 -23.58 -11.32
C LEU A 331 -25.57 -24.87 -10.69
N LYS A 332 -26.39 -25.62 -11.42
CA LYS A 332 -27.01 -26.85 -10.92
C LYS A 332 -25.99 -27.86 -10.41
N ASN A 333 -26.22 -28.34 -9.19
CA ASN A 333 -25.34 -29.28 -8.48
C ASN A 333 -23.92 -28.73 -8.25
N THR A 334 -23.71 -27.43 -8.27
CA THR A 334 -22.47 -26.80 -7.82
C THR A 334 -22.62 -26.23 -6.42
N SER A 335 -21.54 -25.82 -5.77
CA SER A 335 -21.56 -25.06 -4.51
C SER A 335 -22.24 -23.67 -4.64
N TYR A 336 -22.49 -23.25 -5.87
CA TYR A 336 -23.11 -21.95 -6.20
C TYR A 336 -24.60 -22.08 -6.51
N GLU A 337 -25.22 -23.27 -6.41
CA GLU A 337 -26.62 -23.50 -6.75
C GLU A 337 -27.57 -22.58 -5.99
N GLN A 338 -27.24 -22.25 -4.75
CA GLN A 338 -27.97 -21.31 -3.91
C GLN A 338 -28.10 -19.90 -4.52
N TRP A 339 -27.19 -19.51 -5.42
CA TRP A 339 -27.21 -18.23 -6.12
C TRP A 339 -28.12 -18.20 -7.35
N THR A 340 -28.60 -19.35 -7.84
CA THR A 340 -29.34 -19.45 -9.13
C THR A 340 -30.49 -18.47 -9.18
N ARG A 341 -31.37 -18.52 -8.18
CA ARG A 341 -32.59 -17.71 -8.17
C ARG A 341 -32.29 -16.21 -8.15
N VAL A 342 -31.37 -15.76 -7.32
CA VAL A 342 -31.05 -14.34 -7.19
C VAL A 342 -30.32 -13.83 -8.43
N PHE A 343 -29.43 -14.62 -9.02
CA PHE A 343 -28.74 -14.26 -10.24
C PHE A 343 -29.67 -14.15 -11.45
N GLU A 344 -30.60 -15.09 -11.62
CA GLU A 344 -31.61 -14.98 -12.68
C GLU A 344 -32.47 -13.71 -12.54
N GLN A 345 -32.88 -13.37 -11.30
CA GLN A 345 -33.66 -12.16 -11.06
C GLN A 345 -32.86 -10.87 -11.32
N MET A 346 -31.59 -10.83 -10.88
CA MET A 346 -30.71 -9.70 -11.11
C MET A 346 -30.38 -9.52 -12.59
N ALA A 347 -30.14 -10.61 -13.30
CA ALA A 347 -29.89 -10.60 -14.74
C ALA A 347 -31.09 -10.06 -15.49
N ALA A 348 -32.29 -10.56 -15.22
CA ALA A 348 -33.54 -10.11 -15.86
C ALA A 348 -33.85 -8.63 -15.60
N ALA A 349 -33.48 -8.11 -14.44
CA ALA A 349 -33.66 -6.71 -14.08
C ALA A 349 -32.53 -5.78 -14.58
N GLY A 350 -31.47 -6.31 -15.18
CA GLY A 350 -30.31 -5.54 -15.61
C GLY A 350 -29.56 -4.86 -14.47
N VAL A 351 -29.57 -5.47 -13.29
CA VAL A 351 -28.89 -4.91 -12.11
C VAL A 351 -27.38 -5.15 -12.19
N CYS A 352 -26.61 -4.10 -11.99
CA CYS A 352 -25.17 -4.15 -11.98
C CYS A 352 -24.66 -4.53 -10.56
N ALA A 353 -23.80 -5.55 -10.46
CA ALA A 353 -23.25 -6.04 -9.18
C ALA A 353 -21.85 -6.63 -9.35
N GLN A 354 -21.18 -6.87 -8.23
CA GLN A 354 -19.85 -7.49 -8.17
C GLN A 354 -19.98 -9.03 -8.20
N TYR A 355 -20.42 -9.60 -9.33
CA TYR A 355 -20.69 -11.05 -9.43
C TYR A 355 -19.52 -11.94 -9.10
N ASN A 356 -18.28 -11.54 -9.45
CA ASN A 356 -17.07 -12.26 -9.13
C ASN A 356 -16.87 -12.39 -7.61
N ARG A 357 -17.15 -11.33 -6.86
CA ARG A 357 -17.05 -11.35 -5.39
C ARG A 357 -18.19 -12.13 -4.75
N LEU A 358 -19.42 -11.95 -5.25
CA LEU A 358 -20.56 -12.73 -4.81
C LEU A 358 -20.31 -14.24 -4.97
N MET A 359 -19.74 -14.67 -6.09
CA MET A 359 -19.39 -16.06 -6.34
C MET A 359 -18.20 -16.54 -5.52
N ALA A 360 -17.32 -15.66 -5.07
CA ALA A 360 -16.22 -16.05 -4.17
C ALA A 360 -16.70 -16.34 -2.75
N SER A 361 -17.86 -15.82 -2.35
CA SER A 361 -18.39 -16.04 -0.99
C SER A 361 -18.83 -17.48 -0.75
N ARG A 362 -18.46 -17.98 0.43
CA ARG A 362 -18.88 -19.29 0.95
C ARG A 362 -19.95 -19.19 2.02
N ASP A 363 -20.41 -17.99 2.33
CA ASP A 363 -21.40 -17.77 3.38
C ASP A 363 -22.80 -18.13 2.87
N GLU A 364 -23.45 -19.05 3.57
CA GLU A 364 -24.78 -19.59 3.19
C GLU A 364 -25.91 -18.56 3.36
N LEU A 365 -25.74 -17.55 4.21
CA LEU A 365 -26.73 -16.50 4.46
C LEU A 365 -26.60 -15.32 3.48
N LEU A 366 -25.46 -15.16 2.85
CA LEU A 366 -25.23 -14.04 1.95
C LEU A 366 -26.18 -14.01 0.74
N PRO A 367 -26.49 -15.12 0.05
CA PRO A 367 -27.48 -15.11 -1.04
C PRO A 367 -28.84 -14.58 -0.59
N GLY A 368 -29.28 -14.92 0.62
CA GLY A 368 -30.54 -14.42 1.20
C GLY A 368 -30.50 -12.91 1.45
N LEU A 369 -29.39 -12.38 1.98
CA LEU A 369 -29.20 -10.94 2.13
C LEU A 369 -29.23 -10.22 0.78
N ILE A 370 -28.49 -10.69 -0.21
CA ILE A 370 -28.46 -10.09 -1.55
C ILE A 370 -29.85 -10.12 -2.21
N GLU A 371 -30.57 -11.23 -2.10
CA GLU A 371 -31.95 -11.34 -2.60
C GLU A 371 -32.90 -10.35 -1.89
N MET A 372 -32.74 -10.17 -0.58
CA MET A 372 -33.52 -9.21 0.22
C MET A 372 -33.25 -7.76 -0.25
N LEU A 373 -31.98 -7.39 -0.41
CA LEU A 373 -31.60 -6.06 -0.90
C LEU A 373 -32.12 -5.80 -2.32
N PHE A 374 -32.04 -6.81 -3.18
CA PHE A 374 -32.57 -6.73 -4.53
C PHE A 374 -34.09 -6.54 -4.56
N LYS A 375 -34.86 -7.39 -3.88
CA LYS A 375 -36.32 -7.30 -3.80
C LYS A 375 -36.79 -6.03 -3.10
N GLY A 376 -36.05 -5.58 -2.11
CA GLY A 376 -36.30 -4.32 -1.40
C GLY A 376 -35.95 -3.07 -2.22
N ARG A 377 -35.35 -3.21 -3.40
CA ARG A 377 -34.88 -2.12 -4.29
C ARG A 377 -33.80 -1.23 -3.64
N PHE A 378 -32.94 -1.81 -2.80
CA PHE A 378 -31.78 -1.13 -2.22
C PHE A 378 -30.56 -1.29 -3.16
N TYR A 379 -30.66 -0.78 -4.39
CA TYR A 379 -29.67 -1.08 -5.44
C TYR A 379 -28.27 -0.52 -5.18
N ARG A 380 -28.18 0.70 -4.64
CA ARG A 380 -26.90 1.26 -4.24
C ARG A 380 -26.27 0.44 -3.11
N LEU A 381 -27.04 0.11 -2.09
CA LEU A 381 -26.57 -0.70 -0.97
C LEU A 381 -26.14 -2.09 -1.43
N LEU A 382 -26.90 -2.75 -2.30
CA LEU A 382 -26.55 -4.04 -2.88
C LEU A 382 -25.18 -3.99 -3.59
N ARG A 383 -24.92 -2.95 -4.36
CA ARG A 383 -23.63 -2.78 -5.02
C ARG A 383 -22.50 -2.59 -4.02
N GLU A 384 -22.68 -1.67 -3.06
CA GLU A 384 -21.66 -1.37 -2.04
C GLU A 384 -21.36 -2.59 -1.16
N GLU A 385 -22.38 -3.35 -0.74
CA GLU A 385 -22.20 -4.55 0.09
C GLU A 385 -21.57 -5.71 -0.69
N SER A 386 -21.82 -5.83 -2.00
CA SER A 386 -21.13 -6.82 -2.83
C SER A 386 -19.63 -6.52 -2.98
N GLU A 387 -19.19 -5.27 -2.83
CA GLU A 387 -17.78 -4.86 -2.81
C GLU A 387 -17.07 -5.24 -1.51
N LYS A 388 -17.81 -5.55 -0.43
CA LYS A 388 -17.30 -5.92 0.89
C LYS A 388 -17.00 -7.41 1.05
N ILE A 389 -17.10 -8.17 0.00
CA ILE A 389 -16.72 -9.59 0.00
C ILE A 389 -15.25 -9.65 -0.42
N TYR A 390 -14.41 -10.23 0.42
CA TYR A 390 -13.00 -10.43 0.09
C TYR A 390 -12.84 -11.51 -0.98
N TYR A 391 -12.18 -11.14 -2.08
CA TYR A 391 -12.05 -12.00 -3.25
C TYR A 391 -11.28 -13.31 -3.00
N TRP A 392 -10.23 -13.26 -2.15
CA TRP A 392 -9.35 -14.42 -1.93
C TRP A 392 -9.87 -15.45 -0.93
N ASN A 393 -10.68 -15.05 0.05
CA ASN A 393 -11.22 -15.96 1.08
C ASN A 393 -12.76 -16.05 1.08
N GLY A 394 -13.44 -15.15 0.37
CA GLY A 394 -14.87 -15.09 0.28
C GLY A 394 -15.56 -14.63 1.57
N GLU A 395 -14.81 -14.06 2.53
CA GLU A 395 -15.38 -13.50 3.75
C GLU A 395 -16.13 -12.20 3.45
N TYR A 396 -17.25 -12.02 4.11
CA TYR A 396 -18.05 -10.81 4.04
C TYR A 396 -17.74 -9.89 5.22
N ASP A 397 -17.25 -8.70 4.93
CA ASP A 397 -16.97 -7.63 5.90
C ASP A 397 -17.81 -6.38 5.57
N GLY A 398 -19.09 -6.57 5.45
CA GLY A 398 -20.04 -5.52 5.07
C GLY A 398 -20.66 -4.81 6.26
N THR A 399 -21.47 -3.81 5.95
CA THR A 399 -22.23 -3.03 6.92
C THR A 399 -23.47 -3.76 7.40
N MET A 400 -24.02 -4.63 6.54
CA MET A 400 -25.23 -5.40 6.85
C MET A 400 -24.91 -6.61 7.71
N GLN A 401 -25.87 -7.06 8.51
CA GLN A 401 -25.78 -8.33 9.23
C GLN A 401 -26.31 -9.46 8.35
N LEU A 402 -25.67 -10.63 8.40
CA LEU A 402 -26.11 -11.82 7.66
C LEU A 402 -27.32 -12.44 8.36
N GLU A 403 -28.50 -11.91 8.07
CA GLU A 403 -29.75 -12.25 8.72
C GLU A 403 -30.90 -12.29 7.70
N ASN A 404 -31.91 -13.14 7.97
CA ASN A 404 -33.03 -13.34 7.06
C ASN A 404 -34.18 -12.33 7.27
N ARG A 405 -34.15 -11.53 8.34
CA ARG A 405 -35.15 -10.48 8.63
C ARG A 405 -34.52 -9.11 8.34
N ILE A 406 -35.29 -8.27 7.66
CA ILE A 406 -34.83 -6.96 7.20
C ILE A 406 -34.41 -6.06 8.37
N GLU A 407 -35.16 -6.06 9.47
CA GLU A 407 -34.81 -5.24 10.65
C GLU A 407 -33.50 -5.70 11.29
N LYS A 408 -33.26 -7.01 11.35
CA LYS A 408 -32.03 -7.57 11.87
C LYS A 408 -30.87 -7.33 10.90
N ALA A 409 -31.06 -7.56 9.61
CA ALA A 409 -30.05 -7.34 8.60
C ALA A 409 -29.58 -5.89 8.57
N PHE A 410 -30.50 -4.94 8.67
CA PHE A 410 -30.18 -3.52 8.77
C PHE A 410 -29.67 -3.12 10.19
N GLY A 411 -29.96 -3.88 11.23
CA GLY A 411 -29.73 -3.50 12.62
C GLY A 411 -30.52 -2.25 13.02
N ILE A 412 -31.75 -2.11 12.47
CA ILE A 412 -32.67 -0.97 12.65
C ILE A 412 -34.05 -1.56 12.87
N GLN A 413 -34.71 -1.19 13.99
CA GLN A 413 -36.05 -1.66 14.33
C GLN A 413 -37.15 -0.85 13.67
N ASP A 414 -36.90 0.45 13.47
CA ASP A 414 -37.82 1.38 12.85
C ASP A 414 -37.84 1.20 11.31
N ARG A 415 -38.94 0.58 10.82
CA ARG A 415 -39.17 0.36 9.40
C ARG A 415 -39.25 1.66 8.59
N GLN A 416 -39.65 2.77 9.19
CA GLN A 416 -39.69 4.05 8.47
C GLN A 416 -38.26 4.49 8.10
N LYS A 417 -37.29 4.27 8.97
CA LYS A 417 -35.88 4.55 8.68
C LYS A 417 -35.33 3.65 7.57
N ILE A 418 -35.71 2.36 7.57
CA ILE A 418 -35.33 1.44 6.50
C ILE A 418 -35.96 1.87 5.16
N ASN A 419 -37.25 2.22 5.15
CA ASN A 419 -37.90 2.73 3.93
C ASN A 419 -37.24 4.01 3.41
N ARG A 420 -36.83 4.90 4.31
CA ARG A 420 -36.16 6.13 3.95
C ARG A 420 -34.78 5.87 3.29
N ILE A 421 -34.04 4.83 3.70
CA ILE A 421 -32.81 4.40 3.02
C ILE A 421 -33.11 4.05 1.56
N ARG A 422 -34.20 3.32 1.30
CA ARG A 422 -34.63 2.95 -0.06
C ARG A 422 -35.05 4.19 -0.88
N GLU A 423 -35.85 5.08 -0.30
CA GLU A 423 -36.40 6.27 -0.98
C GLU A 423 -35.31 7.26 -1.38
N LEU A 424 -34.26 7.37 -0.59
CA LEU A 424 -33.12 8.25 -0.84
C LEU A 424 -31.97 7.55 -1.59
N ASP A 425 -32.16 6.31 -2.07
CA ASP A 425 -31.12 5.47 -2.68
C ASP A 425 -29.85 5.43 -1.81
N GLY A 426 -30.04 5.22 -0.48
CA GLY A 426 -28.97 5.25 0.50
C GLY A 426 -28.05 4.03 0.41
N GLY A 427 -26.74 4.27 0.61
CA GLY A 427 -25.72 3.24 0.71
C GLY A 427 -25.39 2.83 2.17
N SER A 428 -24.32 2.10 2.32
CA SER A 428 -23.81 1.59 3.60
C SER A 428 -23.60 2.67 4.66
N LEU A 429 -23.16 3.85 4.22
CA LEU A 429 -22.98 4.99 5.12
C LEU A 429 -24.29 5.49 5.70
N MET A 430 -25.34 5.54 4.87
CA MET A 430 -26.67 5.93 5.35
C MET A 430 -27.24 4.91 6.33
N VAL A 431 -26.98 3.61 6.15
CA VAL A 431 -27.35 2.58 7.14
C VAL A 431 -26.68 2.86 8.48
N LYS A 432 -25.39 3.19 8.51
CA LYS A 432 -24.66 3.55 9.74
C LYS A 432 -25.28 4.76 10.44
N TRP A 433 -25.70 5.77 9.67
CA TRP A 433 -26.33 6.96 10.21
C TRP A 433 -27.76 6.71 10.71
N MET A 434 -28.52 5.84 10.07
CA MET A 434 -29.86 5.46 10.56
C MET A 434 -29.79 4.64 11.83
N ARG A 435 -28.79 3.76 11.98
CA ARG A 435 -28.50 3.05 13.25
C ARG A 435 -28.16 4.05 14.36
N TRP A 436 -27.25 4.97 14.08
CA TRP A 436 -26.89 6.03 15.01
C TRP A 436 -28.11 6.87 15.40
N SER A 437 -28.93 7.27 14.44
CA SER A 437 -30.17 8.03 14.66
C SER A 437 -31.18 7.28 15.54
N GLU A 438 -31.24 5.96 15.46
CA GLU A 438 -32.09 5.14 16.32
C GLU A 438 -31.51 5.04 17.74
N GLN A 439 -30.22 4.77 17.86
CA GLN A 439 -29.54 4.65 19.15
C GLN A 439 -29.56 5.93 19.97
N GLU A 440 -29.31 7.07 19.33
CA GLU A 440 -29.28 8.39 19.98
C GLU A 440 -30.66 9.07 20.03
N ASN A 441 -31.72 8.41 19.53
CA ASN A 441 -33.05 8.99 19.37
C ASN A 441 -33.03 10.38 18.70
N SER A 442 -32.13 10.56 17.74
CA SER A 442 -31.88 11.82 17.06
C SER A 442 -32.47 11.82 15.66
N ARG A 443 -33.14 12.90 15.26
CA ARG A 443 -33.65 13.05 13.90
C ARG A 443 -32.57 13.58 12.97
N LEU A 444 -32.50 13.00 11.77
CA LEU A 444 -31.65 13.49 10.70
C LEU A 444 -32.55 14.01 9.57
N SER A 445 -32.39 15.25 9.15
CA SER A 445 -33.03 15.78 7.95
C SER A 445 -32.37 15.21 6.68
N ASP A 446 -33.09 15.23 5.55
CA ASP A 446 -32.52 14.77 4.26
C ASP A 446 -31.29 15.59 3.87
N ARG A 447 -31.32 16.91 4.15
CA ARG A 447 -30.19 17.80 3.91
C ARG A 447 -28.94 17.36 4.66
N VAL A 448 -29.07 16.98 5.93
CA VAL A 448 -27.95 16.48 6.74
C VAL A 448 -27.46 15.13 6.21
N ILE A 449 -28.37 14.22 5.87
CA ILE A 449 -28.03 12.89 5.33
C ILE A 449 -27.23 13.02 4.04
N PHE A 450 -27.69 13.84 3.08
CA PHE A 450 -26.98 14.06 1.84
C PHE A 450 -25.62 14.72 2.06
N TRP A 451 -25.53 15.70 2.96
CA TRP A 451 -24.27 16.31 3.30
C TRP A 451 -23.27 15.33 3.91
N LEU A 452 -23.72 14.44 4.81
CA LEU A 452 -22.88 13.39 5.42
C LEU A 452 -22.42 12.38 4.39
N ASP A 453 -23.31 11.97 3.47
CA ASP A 453 -22.98 11.00 2.42
C ASP A 453 -22.03 11.57 1.38
N GLU A 454 -22.25 12.81 0.94
CA GLU A 454 -21.38 13.51 -0.01
C GLU A 454 -19.96 13.68 0.52
N ASN A 455 -19.86 14.03 1.82
CA ASN A 455 -18.57 14.26 2.46
C ASN A 455 -17.94 12.98 3.05
N LYS A 456 -18.59 11.81 2.90
CA LYS A 456 -18.13 10.51 3.39
C LYS A 456 -17.82 10.48 4.89
N LEU A 457 -18.65 11.16 5.68
CA LEU A 457 -18.51 11.26 7.14
C LEU A 457 -19.23 10.14 7.86
N GLU A 458 -18.51 9.35 8.63
CA GLU A 458 -19.08 8.31 9.48
C GLU A 458 -19.51 8.84 10.86
N PRO A 459 -20.48 8.18 11.55
CA PRO A 459 -20.91 8.58 12.90
C PRO A 459 -19.75 8.72 13.89
N LYS A 460 -18.74 7.83 13.81
CA LYS A 460 -17.58 7.88 14.69
C LYS A 460 -16.74 9.17 14.52
N GLU A 461 -16.63 9.69 13.29
CA GLU A 461 -15.88 10.91 12.96
C GLU A 461 -16.59 12.16 13.44
N MET A 462 -17.92 12.11 13.52
CA MET A 462 -18.74 13.24 14.02
C MET A 462 -19.00 13.18 15.53
N LYS A 463 -18.55 12.14 16.22
CA LYS A 463 -18.88 11.88 17.64
C LYS A 463 -18.58 13.07 18.56
N VAL A 464 -17.44 13.71 18.38
CA VAL A 464 -17.02 14.85 19.23
C VAL A 464 -17.93 16.06 19.01
N LEU A 465 -18.26 16.37 17.75
CA LEU A 465 -19.20 17.44 17.39
C LEU A 465 -20.60 17.18 17.94
N LEU A 466 -21.08 15.93 17.83
CA LEU A 466 -22.43 15.55 18.20
C LEU A 466 -22.65 15.39 19.72
N ARG A 467 -21.59 15.47 20.53
CA ARG A 467 -21.71 15.53 21.99
C ARG A 467 -22.43 16.79 22.45
N GLN A 468 -22.21 17.92 21.75
CA GLN A 468 -22.66 19.24 22.17
C GLN A 468 -23.59 19.94 21.15
N MET A 469 -23.66 19.42 19.94
CA MET A 469 -24.42 20.03 18.84
C MET A 469 -25.37 19.01 18.19
N SER A 470 -26.57 19.46 17.83
CA SER A 470 -27.43 18.67 16.94
C SER A 470 -26.79 18.53 15.56
N PRO A 471 -27.15 17.47 14.78
CA PRO A 471 -26.60 17.25 13.45
C PRO A 471 -26.68 18.47 12.52
N GLU A 472 -27.81 19.20 12.52
CA GLU A 472 -27.97 20.43 11.75
C GLU A 472 -27.04 21.55 12.20
N LYS A 473 -26.88 21.73 13.51
CA LYS A 473 -25.97 22.74 14.06
C LYS A 473 -24.52 22.39 13.72
N ALA A 474 -24.14 21.12 13.85
CA ALA A 474 -22.80 20.64 13.50
C ALA A 474 -22.48 20.85 12.01
N MET A 475 -23.39 20.47 11.11
CA MET A 475 -23.27 20.70 9.68
C MET A 475 -23.08 22.19 9.36
N ASN A 476 -23.97 23.04 9.86
CA ASN A 476 -23.92 24.47 9.59
C ASN A 476 -22.65 25.12 10.17
N TYR A 477 -22.20 24.67 11.34
CA TYR A 477 -20.96 25.12 11.95
C TYR A 477 -19.75 24.78 11.10
N ILE A 478 -19.60 23.53 10.70
CA ILE A 478 -18.47 23.06 9.89
C ILE A 478 -18.45 23.74 8.52
N GLU A 479 -19.61 23.87 7.85
CA GLU A 479 -19.68 24.58 6.56
C GLU A 479 -19.27 26.05 6.69
N ARG A 480 -19.70 26.73 7.74
CA ARG A 480 -19.26 28.10 8.00
C ARG A 480 -17.75 28.18 8.20
N GLN A 481 -17.17 27.31 9.05
CA GLN A 481 -15.72 27.27 9.27
C GLN A 481 -14.96 27.00 7.97
N ARG A 482 -15.47 26.08 7.16
CA ARG A 482 -14.88 25.75 5.85
C ARG A 482 -14.84 26.95 4.91
N GLN A 483 -15.92 27.71 4.85
CA GLN A 483 -16.01 28.89 3.99
C GLN A 483 -15.17 30.06 4.48
N GLU A 484 -15.14 30.31 5.77
CA GLU A 484 -14.46 31.47 6.38
C GLU A 484 -12.94 31.24 6.56
N SER A 485 -12.55 30.09 7.10
CA SER A 485 -11.17 29.86 7.58
C SER A 485 -10.42 28.72 6.87
N TYR A 486 -11.15 27.81 6.18
CA TYR A 486 -10.58 26.62 5.55
C TYR A 486 -10.91 26.51 4.06
N ARG A 487 -10.85 27.63 3.33
CA ARG A 487 -11.18 27.65 1.89
C ARG A 487 -10.36 26.61 1.11
N GLY A 488 -11.03 25.79 0.30
CA GLY A 488 -10.42 24.74 -0.51
C GLY A 488 -10.10 23.44 0.24
N LYS A 489 -10.30 23.39 1.56
CA LYS A 489 -10.17 22.14 2.33
C LYS A 489 -11.45 21.31 2.28
N ARG A 490 -11.30 19.98 2.41
CA ARG A 490 -12.44 19.06 2.50
C ARG A 490 -13.13 19.23 3.85
N VAL A 491 -14.43 18.97 3.90
CA VAL A 491 -15.21 18.97 5.16
C VAL A 491 -14.58 18.07 6.22
N LYS A 492 -14.13 16.88 5.82
CA LYS A 492 -13.49 15.90 6.71
C LYS A 492 -12.23 16.46 7.39
N ASP A 493 -11.46 17.26 6.68
CA ASP A 493 -10.25 17.90 7.23
C ASP A 493 -10.61 18.91 8.33
N VAL A 494 -11.73 19.63 8.15
CA VAL A 494 -12.24 20.59 9.16
C VAL A 494 -12.80 19.86 10.39
N VAL A 495 -13.50 18.74 10.18
CA VAL A 495 -14.01 17.87 11.26
C VAL A 495 -12.85 17.32 12.08
N SER A 496 -11.81 16.80 11.44
CA SER A 496 -10.61 16.31 12.14
C SER A 496 -9.93 17.41 12.95
N GLN A 497 -9.81 18.62 12.37
CA GLN A 497 -9.22 19.75 13.09
C GLN A 497 -10.06 20.21 14.30
N TYR A 498 -11.37 20.06 14.20
CA TYR A 498 -12.23 20.30 15.36
C TYR A 498 -12.02 19.26 16.47
N GLU A 499 -11.89 17.99 16.10
CA GLU A 499 -11.61 16.90 17.06
C GLU A 499 -10.27 17.12 17.76
N ASP A 500 -9.24 17.47 17.00
CA ASP A 500 -7.91 17.80 17.53
C ASP A 500 -7.98 19.01 18.50
N TYR A 501 -8.72 20.05 18.12
CA TYR A 501 -8.92 21.22 18.98
C TYR A 501 -9.58 20.87 20.32
N ILE A 502 -10.67 20.09 20.29
CA ILE A 502 -11.35 19.69 21.53
C ILE A 502 -10.48 18.80 22.39
N SER A 503 -9.75 17.85 21.79
CA SER A 503 -8.78 17.01 22.49
C SER A 503 -7.71 17.85 23.20
N MET A 504 -7.18 18.89 22.52
CA MET A 504 -6.25 19.83 23.14
C MET A 504 -6.87 20.63 24.28
N CYS A 505 -8.13 21.09 24.15
CA CYS A 505 -8.85 21.76 25.21
C CYS A 505 -9.04 20.85 26.44
N GLU A 506 -9.36 19.57 26.24
CA GLU A 506 -9.44 18.57 27.32
C GLU A 506 -8.08 18.39 28.03
N ARG A 507 -6.97 18.29 27.28
CA ARG A 507 -5.59 18.21 27.82
C ARG A 507 -5.21 19.46 28.60
N LEU A 508 -5.67 20.63 28.15
CA LEU A 508 -5.48 21.91 28.83
C LEU A 508 -6.44 22.13 29.99
N LYS A 509 -7.32 21.16 30.28
CA LYS A 509 -8.35 21.21 31.34
C LYS A 509 -9.32 22.38 31.18
N LYS A 510 -9.62 22.78 29.92
CA LYS A 510 -10.65 23.77 29.62
C LYS A 510 -12.03 23.11 29.70
N ASP A 511 -13.04 23.86 30.10
CA ASP A 511 -14.42 23.36 30.15
C ASP A 511 -14.98 23.18 28.74
N THR A 512 -14.98 21.95 28.24
CA THR A 512 -15.49 21.65 26.90
C THR A 512 -17.03 21.63 26.80
N ALA A 513 -17.75 21.91 27.90
CA ALA A 513 -19.19 22.13 27.87
C ALA A 513 -19.53 23.61 27.64
N ASP A 514 -18.59 24.53 27.83
CA ASP A 514 -18.75 25.94 27.51
C ASP A 514 -18.87 26.17 25.99
N GLU A 515 -19.93 26.89 25.57
CA GLU A 515 -20.19 27.16 24.15
C GLU A 515 -19.04 27.92 23.47
N MET A 516 -18.32 28.78 24.17
CA MET A 516 -17.15 29.47 23.62
C MET A 516 -15.98 28.53 23.33
N ILE A 517 -15.93 27.37 23.99
CA ILE A 517 -14.92 26.35 23.78
C ILE A 517 -15.39 25.37 22.73
N TYR A 518 -16.58 24.73 22.89
CA TYR A 518 -17.02 23.70 21.94
C TYR A 518 -17.52 24.26 20.59
N ARG A 519 -17.82 25.56 20.49
CA ARG A 519 -18.27 26.19 19.24
C ARG A 519 -17.57 27.55 18.98
N PRO A 520 -16.24 27.55 18.91
CA PRO A 520 -15.48 28.78 18.71
C PRO A 520 -15.86 29.44 17.38
N ARG A 521 -15.91 30.80 17.39
CA ARG A 521 -16.22 31.53 16.16
C ARG A 521 -15.19 31.34 15.08
N GLU A 522 -13.90 31.24 15.42
CA GLU A 522 -12.75 31.06 14.54
C GLU A 522 -11.97 29.83 14.97
N LEU A 523 -12.40 28.66 14.50
CA LEU A 523 -11.82 27.37 14.88
C LEU A 523 -10.30 27.32 14.64
N ARG A 524 -9.84 27.76 13.48
CA ARG A 524 -8.42 27.72 13.11
C ARG A 524 -7.55 28.50 14.10
N ARG A 525 -7.95 29.72 14.39
CA ARG A 525 -7.20 30.55 15.36
C ARG A 525 -7.16 29.91 16.75
N ARG A 526 -8.30 29.39 17.22
CA ARG A 526 -8.39 28.75 18.54
C ARG A 526 -7.61 27.45 18.62
N HIS A 527 -7.60 26.70 17.53
CA HIS A 527 -6.76 25.53 17.40
C HIS A 527 -5.27 25.90 17.51
N ASP A 528 -4.82 26.90 16.73
CA ASP A 528 -3.42 27.33 16.73
C ASP A 528 -3.00 27.95 18.09
N GLU A 529 -3.93 28.59 18.81
CA GLU A 529 -3.71 29.06 20.18
C GLU A 529 -3.54 27.87 21.15
N ALA A 530 -4.37 26.83 21.03
CA ALA A 530 -4.29 25.62 21.86
C ALA A 530 -3.00 24.83 21.59
N VAL A 531 -2.58 24.72 20.34
CA VAL A 531 -1.28 24.09 19.97
C VAL A 531 -0.14 24.80 20.69
N ARG A 532 -0.05 26.13 20.57
CA ARG A 532 1.00 26.92 21.23
C ARG A 532 0.99 26.77 22.75
N GLU A 533 -0.19 26.72 23.35
CA GLU A 533 -0.33 26.56 24.80
C GLU A 533 0.16 25.17 25.27
N ILE A 534 -0.15 24.10 24.51
CA ILE A 534 0.35 22.75 24.79
C ILE A 534 1.86 22.68 24.60
N GLU A 535 2.37 23.15 23.46
CA GLU A 535 3.80 23.16 23.17
C GLU A 535 4.60 23.87 24.25
N LYS A 536 4.11 25.03 24.73
CA LYS A 536 4.71 25.75 25.83
C LYS A 536 4.71 24.93 27.13
N ARG A 537 3.58 24.32 27.48
CA ARG A 537 3.46 23.51 28.70
C ARG A 537 4.35 22.25 28.65
N GLU A 538 4.41 21.59 27.52
CA GLU A 538 5.29 20.44 27.33
C GLU A 538 6.78 20.84 27.33
N ALA A 539 7.10 22.04 26.82
CA ALA A 539 8.44 22.57 26.88
C ALA A 539 8.84 22.90 28.32
N GLU A 540 7.92 23.47 29.13
CA GLU A 540 8.14 23.73 30.54
C GLU A 540 8.40 22.42 31.31
N ILE A 541 7.59 21.36 31.11
CA ILE A 541 7.80 20.06 31.75
C ILE A 541 9.18 19.48 31.37
N THR A 542 9.52 19.49 30.09
CA THR A 542 10.80 19.01 29.61
C THR A 542 11.97 19.81 30.18
N ALA A 543 11.81 21.13 30.27
CA ALA A 543 12.82 22.01 30.83
C ALA A 543 13.03 21.80 32.34
N ASP A 544 11.95 21.58 33.10
CA ASP A 544 12.04 21.23 34.53
C ASP A 544 12.76 19.91 34.76
N GLU A 545 12.54 18.90 33.90
CA GLU A 545 13.27 17.64 33.92
C GLU A 545 14.76 17.84 33.66
N TYR A 546 15.12 18.69 32.67
CA TYR A 546 16.53 19.02 32.40
C TYR A 546 17.17 19.84 33.53
N ALA A 547 16.47 20.82 34.09
CA ALA A 547 16.95 21.62 35.20
C ALA A 547 17.21 20.76 36.46
N ALA A 548 16.33 19.80 36.75
CA ALA A 548 16.50 18.86 37.83
C ALA A 548 17.68 17.90 37.60
N ARG A 549 17.89 17.47 36.37
CA ARG A 549 18.93 16.52 35.97
C ARG A 549 20.33 17.16 35.84
N PHE A 550 20.35 18.41 35.40
CA PHE A 550 21.56 19.21 35.21
C PHE A 550 21.54 20.50 36.04
N PRO A 551 21.53 20.41 37.38
CA PRO A 551 21.51 21.57 38.24
C PRO A 551 22.74 22.44 37.98
N GLY A 552 22.55 23.78 37.95
CA GLY A 552 23.59 24.77 37.67
C GLY A 552 23.68 25.25 36.24
N VAL A 553 22.89 24.67 35.30
CA VAL A 553 22.89 25.08 33.88
C VAL A 553 22.39 26.52 33.71
N GLU A 554 21.34 26.92 34.43
CA GLU A 554 20.80 28.28 34.34
C GLU A 554 21.72 29.32 34.92
N GLU A 555 22.44 28.95 36.00
CA GLU A 555 23.49 29.79 36.58
C GLU A 555 24.65 30.04 35.60
N VAL A 556 25.05 29.00 34.87
CA VAL A 556 26.09 29.13 33.83
C VAL A 556 25.60 30.03 32.70
N MET A 557 24.35 29.88 32.25
CA MET A 557 23.79 30.76 31.25
C MET A 557 23.72 32.23 31.71
N GLN A 558 23.43 32.46 32.99
CA GLN A 558 23.46 33.78 33.55
C GLN A 558 24.89 34.35 33.63
N GLU A 559 25.89 33.53 34.02
CA GLU A 559 27.33 33.91 34.11
C GLU A 559 27.84 34.42 32.75
N ILE A 560 27.50 33.70 31.66
CA ILE A 560 28.06 33.99 30.34
C ILE A 560 27.35 35.13 29.61
N ARG A 561 26.16 35.57 30.05
CA ARG A 561 25.28 36.45 29.31
C ARG A 561 25.93 37.74 28.84
N GLU A 562 26.51 38.50 29.75
CA GLU A 562 27.13 39.79 29.42
C GLU A 562 28.29 39.66 28.43
N LYS A 563 28.96 38.51 28.43
CA LYS A 563 30.07 38.26 27.52
C LYS A 563 29.62 37.89 26.11
N TYR A 564 28.58 37.06 26.01
CA TYR A 564 28.18 36.43 24.74
C TYR A 564 27.08 37.21 24.02
N GLU A 565 26.25 37.98 24.74
CA GLU A 565 25.26 38.79 24.08
C GLU A 565 25.91 39.92 23.25
N TYR A 566 25.40 40.06 22.02
CA TYR A 566 25.90 41.06 21.07
C TYR A 566 24.78 41.47 20.12
N ALA A 567 24.74 42.75 19.75
CA ALA A 567 23.79 43.30 18.82
C ALA A 567 24.48 44.18 17.78
N SER A 568 24.07 44.05 16.53
CA SER A 568 24.37 44.94 15.42
C SER A 568 23.06 45.59 14.92
N GLU A 569 23.15 46.35 13.83
CA GLU A 569 21.95 46.90 13.20
C GLU A 569 21.05 45.81 12.58
N GLN A 570 21.63 44.70 12.13
CA GLN A 570 20.93 43.65 11.39
C GLN A 570 20.64 42.41 12.23
N TYR A 571 21.51 42.05 13.16
CA TYR A 571 21.45 40.78 13.89
C TYR A 571 21.73 40.98 15.39
N ILE A 572 21.13 40.07 16.18
CA ILE A 572 21.29 40.04 17.64
C ILE A 572 21.68 38.62 18.05
N ILE A 573 22.70 38.48 18.90
CA ILE A 573 23.01 37.25 19.64
C ILE A 573 22.48 37.38 21.05
N THR A 574 21.65 36.43 21.46
CA THR A 574 21.12 36.34 22.83
C THR A 574 21.51 35.04 23.48
N VAL A 575 21.65 35.03 24.79
CA VAL A 575 21.88 33.85 25.62
C VAL A 575 20.56 33.42 26.26
N PRO A 576 20.20 32.12 26.19
CA PRO A 576 19.01 31.59 26.87
C PRO A 576 19.01 31.98 28.35
N ARG A 577 17.83 32.31 28.91
CA ARG A 577 17.71 32.63 30.34
C ARG A 577 17.40 31.42 31.19
N ARG A 578 16.62 30.48 30.62
CA ARG A 578 16.17 29.26 31.30
C ARG A 578 16.31 28.09 30.37
N CYS A 579 16.32 26.89 30.90
CA CYS A 579 16.33 25.66 30.13
C CYS A 579 15.17 25.57 29.12
N VAL A 580 14.01 26.14 29.47
CA VAL A 580 12.84 26.18 28.58
C VAL A 580 13.12 26.94 27.28
N ASP A 581 13.94 27.98 27.31
CA ASP A 581 14.26 28.77 26.11
C ASP A 581 14.99 27.88 25.06
N ILE A 582 15.89 27.01 25.50
CA ILE A 582 16.60 26.04 24.63
C ILE A 582 15.61 25.01 24.06
N VAL A 583 14.68 24.52 24.89
CA VAL A 583 13.69 23.53 24.47
C VAL A 583 12.73 24.12 23.43
N LEU A 584 12.24 25.35 23.67
CA LEU A 584 11.37 26.07 22.75
C LEU A 584 12.07 26.39 21.41
N GLU A 585 13.33 26.80 21.48
CA GLU A 585 14.14 27.07 20.28
C GLU A 585 14.31 25.83 19.42
N GLY A 586 14.70 24.69 20.04
CA GLY A 586 14.85 23.42 19.33
C GLY A 586 13.55 22.94 18.68
N ARG A 587 12.40 23.15 19.35
CA ARG A 587 11.09 22.83 18.77
C ARG A 587 10.72 23.76 17.61
N ALA A 588 10.94 25.06 17.76
CA ALA A 588 10.62 26.04 16.74
C ALA A 588 11.45 25.88 15.47
N LEU A 589 12.71 25.53 15.61
CA LEU A 589 13.65 25.30 14.50
C LEU A 589 13.71 23.83 14.02
N HIS A 590 12.97 22.93 14.66
CA HIS A 590 12.94 21.50 14.34
C HIS A 590 14.32 20.83 14.34
N HIS A 591 15.15 21.12 15.36
CA HIS A 591 16.46 20.50 15.54
C HIS A 591 16.68 19.98 16.97
N CYS A 592 17.77 19.27 17.21
CA CYS A 592 17.99 18.47 18.42
C CYS A 592 18.41 19.26 19.69
N ALA A 593 18.61 20.59 19.62
CA ALA A 593 19.12 21.38 20.75
C ALA A 593 18.25 21.28 22.02
N GLY A 594 16.92 21.22 21.85
CA GLY A 594 15.96 21.14 22.96
C GLY A 594 15.56 19.72 23.38
N SER A 595 16.09 18.67 22.73
CA SER A 595 15.70 17.27 22.96
C SER A 595 16.85 16.35 23.33
N SER A 596 18.06 16.87 23.50
CA SER A 596 19.25 16.09 23.78
C SER A 596 19.93 16.54 25.07
N ASP A 597 20.11 15.60 26.02
CA ASP A 597 20.85 15.77 27.27
C ASP A 597 22.25 16.36 27.07
N ARG A 598 22.85 16.06 25.93
CA ARG A 598 24.22 16.43 25.59
C ARG A 598 24.48 17.94 25.68
N TYR A 599 23.52 18.75 25.27
CA TYR A 599 23.71 20.22 25.30
C TYR A 599 23.68 20.76 26.74
N PHE A 600 22.76 20.27 27.58
CA PHE A 600 22.66 20.70 28.99
C PHE A 600 23.86 20.22 29.79
N ASP A 601 24.35 18.99 29.58
CA ASP A 601 25.56 18.47 30.21
C ASP A 601 26.79 19.29 29.82
N ARG A 602 26.95 19.64 28.56
CA ARG A 602 28.04 20.48 28.05
C ARG A 602 28.03 21.89 28.63
N ILE A 603 26.84 22.51 28.71
CA ILE A 603 26.67 23.85 29.31
C ILE A 603 27.12 23.77 30.79
N LYS A 604 26.61 22.80 31.55
CA LYS A 604 26.96 22.60 32.96
C LYS A 604 28.46 22.44 33.16
N GLN A 605 29.14 21.73 32.27
CA GLN A 605 30.57 21.50 32.32
C GLN A 605 31.43 22.63 31.72
N HIS A 606 30.84 23.72 31.28
CA HIS A 606 31.47 24.79 30.50
C HIS A 606 32.23 24.27 29.27
N GLU A 607 31.74 23.19 28.64
CA GLU A 607 32.32 22.69 27.42
C GLU A 607 31.84 23.47 26.20
N THR A 608 30.53 23.68 26.05
CA THR A 608 29.95 24.55 25.06
C THR A 608 28.75 25.32 25.63
N TYR A 609 28.41 26.38 24.99
CA TYR A 609 27.22 27.21 25.30
C TYR A 609 26.31 27.27 24.10
N ILE A 610 25.01 27.44 24.36
CA ILE A 610 24.01 27.68 23.35
C ILE A 610 23.69 29.17 23.31
N CYS A 611 23.73 29.76 22.12
CA CYS A 611 23.30 31.12 21.85
C CYS A 611 22.28 31.13 20.72
N PHE A 612 21.43 32.13 20.68
CA PHE A 612 20.41 32.33 19.67
C PHE A 612 20.76 33.53 18.81
N LEU A 613 20.80 33.34 17.50
CA LEU A 613 20.89 34.45 16.55
C LEU A 613 19.47 34.87 16.15
N ARG A 614 19.22 36.15 16.17
CA ARG A 614 17.94 36.78 15.78
C ARG A 614 18.20 37.85 14.74
N ARG A 615 17.21 38.10 13.89
CA ARG A 615 17.18 39.33 13.08
C ARG A 615 16.77 40.51 13.98
N ALA A 616 17.40 41.64 13.87
CA ALA A 616 17.07 42.82 14.66
C ALA A 616 15.62 43.32 14.46
N GLU A 617 15.09 43.09 13.26
CA GLU A 617 13.70 43.41 12.90
C GLU A 617 12.67 42.45 13.56
N GLU A 618 13.06 41.20 13.86
CA GLU A 618 12.19 40.18 14.46
C GLU A 618 12.89 39.50 15.67
N PRO A 619 13.17 40.20 16.75
CA PRO A 619 14.03 39.73 17.85
C PRO A 619 13.44 38.53 18.60
N ASP A 620 12.12 38.36 18.59
CA ASP A 620 11.42 37.26 19.25
C ASP A 620 11.30 35.98 18.37
N LYS A 621 11.65 36.08 17.09
CA LYS A 621 11.48 34.97 16.15
C LYS A 621 12.76 34.13 16.05
N PRO A 622 12.70 32.80 16.32
CA PRO A 622 13.82 31.91 16.11
C PRO A 622 14.38 32.00 14.70
N TYR A 623 15.70 32.08 14.59
CA TYR A 623 16.38 32.16 13.30
C TYR A 623 17.54 31.18 13.19
N TYR A 624 18.54 31.25 14.11
CA TYR A 624 19.60 30.25 14.22
C TYR A 624 19.91 29.92 15.68
N THR A 625 20.24 28.66 15.95
CA THR A 625 20.90 28.20 17.16
C THR A 625 22.38 28.02 16.92
N ILE A 626 23.20 28.54 17.81
CA ILE A 626 24.66 28.50 17.73
C ILE A 626 25.20 27.73 18.92
N GLU A 627 26.01 26.68 18.70
CA GLU A 627 26.82 26.03 19.72
C GLU A 627 28.23 26.61 19.68
N VAL A 628 28.64 27.29 20.75
CA VAL A 628 29.90 28.00 20.85
C VAL A 628 30.72 27.55 22.07
N GLU A 629 32.01 27.41 21.91
CA GLU A 629 32.98 27.08 23.02
C GLU A 629 33.31 28.31 23.86
N PRO A 630 33.83 28.13 25.12
CA PRO A 630 34.30 29.23 25.93
C PRO A 630 35.31 30.14 25.24
N GLY A 631 36.06 29.62 24.27
CA GLY A 631 37.03 30.36 23.47
C GLY A 631 36.44 31.15 22.28
N GLY A 632 35.13 31.09 22.05
CA GLY A 632 34.49 31.71 20.89
C GLY A 632 34.56 30.89 19.61
N THR A 633 35.08 29.67 19.66
CA THR A 633 35.00 28.72 18.54
C THR A 633 33.57 28.25 18.37
N ILE A 634 32.99 28.39 17.20
CA ILE A 634 31.64 27.92 16.88
C ILE A 634 31.73 26.49 16.38
N ARG A 635 31.03 25.57 17.08
CA ARG A 635 30.95 24.17 16.67
C ARG A 635 29.88 23.95 15.63
N GLN A 636 28.72 24.58 15.83
CA GLN A 636 27.57 24.47 14.94
C GLN A 636 26.77 25.79 14.91
N HIS A 637 26.16 26.05 13.77
CA HIS A 637 25.15 27.08 13.60
C HIS A 637 24.08 26.57 12.66
N ARG A 638 22.85 26.41 13.15
CA ARG A 638 21.77 25.79 12.37
C ARG A 638 20.48 26.57 12.53
N GLY A 639 19.79 26.76 11.40
CA GLY A 639 18.45 27.34 11.32
C GLY A 639 17.37 26.25 11.30
N TYR A 640 16.25 26.57 10.67
CA TYR A 640 15.09 25.70 10.55
C TYR A 640 15.42 24.41 9.80
N LEU A 641 15.07 23.23 10.38
CA LEU A 641 15.36 21.89 9.84
C LEU A 641 16.87 21.63 9.58
N ASP A 642 17.74 22.20 10.39
CA ASP A 642 19.19 22.13 10.22
C ASP A 642 19.73 22.78 8.92
N GLU A 643 18.93 23.61 8.25
CA GLU A 643 19.35 24.38 7.08
C GLU A 643 20.12 25.65 7.49
N GLU A 644 20.83 26.23 6.54
CA GLU A 644 21.64 27.45 6.72
C GLU A 644 21.19 28.57 5.78
N PRO A 645 19.97 29.12 5.91
CA PRO A 645 19.53 30.20 5.05
C PRO A 645 20.42 31.44 5.21
N GLU A 646 20.78 32.04 4.09
CA GLU A 646 21.55 33.32 4.06
C GLU A 646 22.94 33.24 4.74
N ILE A 647 23.56 32.05 4.71
CA ILE A 647 24.84 31.79 5.40
C ILE A 647 25.97 32.73 5.02
N GLU A 648 26.00 33.20 3.77
CA GLU A 648 27.00 34.14 3.25
C GLU A 648 26.93 35.50 3.96
N GLU A 649 25.75 35.89 4.44
CA GLU A 649 25.55 37.14 5.21
C GLU A 649 25.83 36.93 6.70
N ILE A 650 25.51 35.76 7.21
CA ILE A 650 25.62 35.43 8.64
C ILE A 650 27.08 35.17 9.05
N ARG A 651 27.86 34.48 8.25
CA ARG A 651 29.27 34.19 8.58
C ARG A 651 30.13 35.43 8.86
N PRO A 652 30.06 36.54 8.09
CA PRO A 652 30.75 37.77 8.41
C PRO A 652 30.35 38.33 9.80
N PHE A 653 29.05 38.36 10.11
CA PHE A 653 28.54 38.80 11.40
C PHE A 653 29.04 37.89 12.56
N LEU A 654 29.03 36.57 12.37
CA LEU A 654 29.59 35.63 13.37
C LEU A 654 31.08 35.86 13.58
N ARG A 655 31.85 36.21 12.57
CA ARG A 655 33.27 36.59 12.67
C ARG A 655 33.47 37.87 13.47
N GLU A 656 32.63 38.87 13.24
CA GLU A 656 32.62 40.11 14.03
C GLU A 656 32.34 39.82 15.51
N TRP A 657 31.30 39.00 15.77
CA TRP A 657 30.99 38.56 17.13
C TRP A 657 32.14 37.79 17.79
N GLN A 658 32.81 36.89 17.08
CA GLN A 658 34.00 36.20 17.60
C GLN A 658 35.11 37.18 18.02
N GLN A 659 35.34 38.24 17.26
CA GLN A 659 36.32 39.28 17.64
C GLN A 659 35.91 40.04 18.91
N VAL A 660 34.61 40.30 19.07
CA VAL A 660 34.09 40.91 20.31
C VAL A 660 34.28 39.98 21.49
N LEU A 661 33.96 38.70 21.33
CA LEU A 661 34.18 37.68 22.35
C LEU A 661 35.62 37.60 22.78
N LYS A 662 36.58 37.58 21.86
CA LYS A 662 38.02 37.56 22.15
C LYS A 662 38.46 38.70 23.09
N ARG A 663 37.90 39.90 22.90
CA ARG A 663 38.19 41.08 23.72
C ARG A 663 37.57 40.99 25.12
N ARG A 664 36.45 40.25 25.29
CA ARG A 664 35.73 40.09 26.55
C ARG A 664 36.17 38.89 27.38
N MET A 665 37.06 38.04 26.86
CA MET A 665 37.50 36.82 27.52
C MET A 665 38.47 37.05 28.68
N SER A 666 38.14 36.42 29.80
CA SER A 666 38.98 36.34 30.98
C SER A 666 40.04 35.21 30.83
N GLU A 667 40.97 35.16 31.77
CA GLU A 667 41.96 34.07 31.83
C GLU A 667 41.31 32.71 32.13
N GLU A 668 40.23 32.72 32.89
CA GLU A 668 39.45 31.53 33.20
C GLU A 668 38.73 31.00 31.92
N ASP A 669 38.19 31.89 31.11
CA ASP A 669 37.58 31.51 29.85
C ASP A 669 38.61 30.85 28.90
N ARG A 670 39.86 31.33 28.92
CA ARG A 670 40.96 30.73 28.13
C ARG A 670 41.34 29.35 28.63
N LYS A 671 41.28 29.09 29.93
CA LYS A 671 41.50 27.74 30.47
C LYS A 671 40.38 26.80 30.09
N ARG A 672 39.10 27.24 30.24
CA ARG A 672 37.90 26.49 29.79
C ARG A 672 37.97 26.18 28.29
N ALA A 673 38.43 27.13 27.47
CA ALA A 673 38.61 26.96 26.02
C ALA A 673 39.59 25.82 25.69
N ARG A 674 40.72 25.71 26.38
CA ARG A 674 41.68 24.62 26.17
C ARG A 674 41.09 23.26 26.51
N ILE A 675 40.33 23.16 27.60
CA ILE A 675 39.65 21.92 28.01
C ILE A 675 38.58 21.55 26.97
N SER A 676 37.81 22.54 26.51
CA SER A 676 36.76 22.33 25.47
C SER A 676 37.35 21.85 24.14
N ALA A 677 38.51 22.40 23.74
CA ALA A 677 39.20 21.98 22.51
C ALA A 677 39.62 20.49 22.56
N VAL A 678 40.19 20.04 23.69
CA VAL A 678 40.57 18.63 23.88
C VAL A 678 39.31 17.73 23.81
N LYS A 679 38.23 18.08 24.50
CA LYS A 679 36.97 17.32 24.44
C LYS A 679 36.36 17.31 23.02
N ARG A 680 36.52 18.37 22.26
CA ARG A 680 36.09 18.39 20.85
C ARG A 680 36.84 17.37 20.01
N GLU A 681 38.17 17.29 20.17
CA GLU A 681 39.00 16.31 19.45
C GLU A 681 38.62 14.88 19.84
N GLU A 682 38.41 14.60 21.13
CA GLU A 682 37.91 13.30 21.60
C GLU A 682 36.55 12.92 20.97
N ASN A 683 35.59 13.86 20.91
CA ASN A 683 34.30 13.65 20.28
C ASN A 683 34.42 13.38 18.78
N ILE A 684 35.33 14.06 18.06
CA ILE A 684 35.58 13.83 16.62
C ILE A 684 36.16 12.43 16.41
N GLU A 685 37.13 12.00 17.24
CA GLU A 685 37.68 10.64 17.15
C GLU A 685 36.67 9.56 17.47
N GLU A 686 35.78 9.80 18.43
CA GLU A 686 34.65 8.89 18.71
C GLU A 686 33.67 8.76 17.53
N LEU A 687 33.32 9.88 16.88
CA LEU A 687 32.47 9.88 15.69
C LEU A 687 33.14 9.16 14.50
N LYS A 688 34.44 9.32 14.34
CA LYS A 688 35.23 8.57 13.35
C LYS A 688 35.21 7.07 13.64
N ALA A 689 35.45 6.68 14.91
CA ALA A 689 35.41 5.28 15.33
C ALA A 689 34.02 4.62 15.12
N LYS A 690 32.94 5.38 15.31
CA LYS A 690 31.57 4.95 15.05
C LYS A 690 31.15 5.01 13.57
N ASN A 691 32.04 5.42 12.68
CA ASN A 691 31.81 5.59 11.23
C ASN A 691 30.62 6.50 10.90
N ASN A 692 30.39 7.53 11.73
CA ASN A 692 29.27 8.47 11.55
C ASN A 692 29.65 9.65 10.65
N THR A 693 29.91 9.31 9.38
CA THR A 693 30.45 10.25 8.36
C THR A 693 29.53 11.46 8.12
N ARG A 694 28.21 11.28 8.18
CA ARG A 694 27.23 12.36 7.95
C ARG A 694 27.32 13.45 9.03
N VAL A 695 27.38 13.06 10.30
CA VAL A 695 27.49 14.01 11.42
C VAL A 695 28.86 14.71 11.39
N LEU A 696 29.91 13.95 11.06
CA LEU A 696 31.27 14.50 10.95
C LEU A 696 31.37 15.55 9.84
N GLN A 697 30.80 15.31 8.69
CA GLN A 697 30.78 16.26 7.57
C GLN A 697 30.03 17.54 7.95
N GLY A 698 28.83 17.44 8.53
CA GLY A 698 28.07 18.60 9.00
C GLY A 698 28.84 19.43 10.03
N LEU A 699 29.51 18.79 11.00
CA LEU A 699 30.33 19.49 11.99
C LEU A 699 31.54 20.22 11.35
N MET A 700 32.12 19.66 10.29
CA MET A 700 33.22 20.30 9.58
C MET A 700 32.78 21.51 8.74
N GLU A 701 31.59 21.45 8.17
CA GLU A 701 31.00 22.55 7.38
C GLU A 701 30.64 23.76 8.25
N ASP A 702 30.13 23.52 9.48
CA ASP A 702 29.70 24.56 10.42
C ASP A 702 30.85 25.17 11.22
N PHE A 703 31.97 24.45 11.30
CA PHE A 703 33.06 24.81 12.19
C PHE A 703 33.68 26.16 11.85
N MET A 704 33.69 27.08 12.82
CA MET A 704 34.36 28.36 12.74
C MET A 704 35.33 28.51 13.92
N GLU A 705 36.62 28.35 13.64
CA GLU A 705 37.65 28.53 14.66
C GLU A 705 37.67 29.98 15.21
N ALA A 706 37.97 30.13 16.50
CA ALA A 706 38.08 31.44 17.09
C ALA A 706 39.20 32.26 16.41
N VAL A 707 38.92 33.53 16.14
CA VAL A 707 39.81 34.45 15.44
C VAL A 707 41.02 34.86 16.32
#